data_b7f35b5c1f0ecb2d08723e6994ee626c
#
_entry.id   b7f35b5c1f0ecb2d08723e6994ee626c
#
_cell.length_a   1.000
_cell.length_b   1.000
_cell.length_c   1.000
_cell.angle_alpha   90.00
_cell.angle_beta   90.00
_cell.angle_gamma   90.00
#
_symmetry.space_group_name_H-M   'P 1'
#
loop_
_entity.id
_entity.type
_entity.pdbx_description
1 polymer ?
#
loop_
_entity_poly.entity_id
_entity_poly.type
_entity_poly.pdbx_seq_one_letter_code
_entity_poly.pdbx_strand_id
1 'polypeptide(L)'
;LVGSEMCIRDRDSYGDGVARYFGLGSKYGNHLNEYKNMTTHNYINDLMQTASSWNHDVSLSGGTDKTKFYSSVNYMDDEGIRVKSGFQRWNANFKLTQKINKKLTADFDLRYSEIEINGSGFGNATSAYTYRPVDNPLGDASFTAGFGQGDTNMEETSNPLYYLNTVDYIKNMYRIRAKGALTWNVIKGLTAKTELSLNRNWNQEKTWNAGQTEKDNSSAKLKKSDGYGVRWATTLNYEVQGLGDNHNLSFLVGNEVLASKSDYTEIYGVGYPEGFTMDDAFGMINMTTPSLGQDYFKGEIGTPNHTLSWFGRANYSYKGKYLLTATFRADGSSKFAPSHQWGYFPAAAAAWRISDEAFMENTRDWLDNLKLRVSYGTSGSDNIDASLWRETWKTEQITVDGEKVTTYVPGDMKGNPDLKWETTISRNLGVDFGFFNNWVRGSLDYYWNTTKNILMKVPIDAASGYSYQFQNVGKTSNKGVELALGFDIVRGKDFNLGVNLTYNYNKNNIDELMDGVLADTRAMNDWGSSMAKPAYDYIIREGHPVGTIQGFKSEGYYTIDDFTYADGKYTLKPGIPDIQGIVNYPDGVKVLAADGQTAVPGMPKFADTTGNGVVDEDDKTIIGEAMPQHTGGFTINGNWKAIDFSVGFTYQIGGDVYNANAMHSLMAVSYTHLR
;
A
#
# COMPACT_ATOMS: atom_id res chain seq x y z
N LEU A 1 9.27 36.02 25.27
CA LEU A 1 8.51 36.80 26.29
C LEU A 1 7.04 37.05 25.89
N VAL A 2 6.72 37.21 24.60
CA VAL A 2 5.33 37.37 24.12
C VAL A 2 4.54 36.06 24.26
N GLY A 3 5.20 34.88 24.15
CA GLY A 3 4.59 33.59 24.38
C GLY A 3 4.12 33.33 25.81
N SER A 4 4.84 33.86 26.81
CA SER A 4 4.49 33.65 28.23
C SER A 4 3.24 34.43 28.68
N GLU A 5 3.02 35.59 28.13
CA GLU A 5 1.80 36.37 28.45
C GLU A 5 0.54 35.79 27.78
N MET A 6 0.70 35.21 26.58
CA MET A 6 -0.38 34.51 25.90
C MET A 6 -0.78 33.22 26.64
N CYS A 7 0.19 32.47 27.15
CA CYS A 7 -0.08 31.29 27.99
C CYS A 7 -0.83 31.65 29.29
N ILE A 8 -0.53 32.80 29.88
CA ILE A 8 -1.21 33.24 31.11
C ILE A 8 -2.64 33.68 30.82
N ARG A 9 -2.92 34.28 29.66
CA ARG A 9 -4.30 34.61 29.23
C ARG A 9 -5.11 33.39 28.85
N ASP A 10 -4.49 32.42 28.17
CA ASP A 10 -5.11 31.13 27.83
C ASP A 10 -5.44 30.27 29.06
N ARG A 11 -4.75 30.46 30.17
CA ARG A 11 -5.04 29.76 31.42
C ARG A 11 -6.50 29.87 31.86
N ASP A 12 -7.09 31.02 31.70
CA ASP A 12 -8.49 31.26 32.09
C ASP A 12 -9.49 30.69 31.05
N SER A 13 -9.03 30.48 29.82
CA SER A 13 -9.82 29.89 28.72
C SER A 13 -9.76 28.34 28.70
N TYR A 14 -8.63 27.75 29.04
CA TYR A 14 -8.44 26.31 28.99
C TYR A 14 -8.51 25.59 30.36
N GLY A 15 -8.82 26.35 31.42
CA GLY A 15 -8.99 25.84 32.76
C GLY A 15 -7.68 25.38 33.44
N ASP A 16 -7.84 24.69 34.58
CA ASP A 16 -6.74 24.23 35.42
C ASP A 16 -5.80 23.21 34.74
N GLY A 17 -6.21 22.57 33.64
CA GLY A 17 -5.45 21.51 32.98
C GLY A 17 -4.11 21.94 32.44
N VAL A 18 -4.06 23.05 31.68
CA VAL A 18 -2.81 23.58 31.10
C VAL A 18 -1.87 24.10 32.19
N ALA A 19 -2.41 24.86 33.15
CA ALA A 19 -1.66 25.39 34.27
C ALA A 19 -1.01 24.27 35.10
N ARG A 20 -1.74 23.19 35.30
CA ARG A 20 -1.29 21.98 35.97
C ARG A 20 -0.25 21.24 35.14
N TYR A 21 -0.50 21.08 33.82
CA TYR A 21 0.44 20.43 32.89
C TYR A 21 1.82 21.07 32.88
N PHE A 22 1.89 22.38 32.93
CA PHE A 22 3.14 23.12 32.96
C PHE A 22 3.59 23.56 34.38
N GLY A 23 2.89 23.16 35.43
CA GLY A 23 3.20 23.59 36.79
C GLY A 23 3.12 25.10 36.96
N LEU A 24 2.14 25.77 36.38
CA LEU A 24 1.99 27.21 36.36
C LEU A 24 1.05 27.70 37.46
N GLY A 25 1.42 28.80 38.11
CA GLY A 25 0.62 29.46 39.12
C GLY A 25 0.79 28.89 40.54
N SER A 26 0.35 29.62 41.55
CA SER A 26 0.54 29.29 42.94
C SER A 26 -0.04 27.94 43.41
N LYS A 27 -1.10 27.52 42.73
CA LYS A 27 -1.77 26.24 43.00
C LYS A 27 -0.89 25.02 42.61
N TYR A 28 -0.03 25.17 41.61
CA TYR A 28 0.80 24.10 41.05
C TYR A 28 2.28 24.36 41.23
N GLY A 29 2.70 25.27 42.15
CA GLY A 29 4.09 25.52 42.53
C GLY A 29 4.81 26.58 41.71
N ASN A 30 4.25 27.06 40.61
CA ASN A 30 4.85 28.09 39.74
C ASN A 30 6.30 27.82 39.29
N HIS A 31 6.54 26.69 38.65
CA HIS A 31 7.86 26.20 38.23
C HIS A 31 8.42 26.89 36.95
N LEU A 32 7.93 28.05 36.56
CA LEU A 32 8.35 28.79 35.36
C LEU A 32 9.86 29.08 35.32
N ASN A 33 10.44 29.31 36.47
CA ASN A 33 11.91 29.57 36.59
C ASN A 33 12.74 28.29 36.42
N GLU A 34 12.18 27.15 36.73
CA GLU A 34 12.86 25.86 36.56
C GLU A 34 12.97 25.53 35.07
N TYR A 35 11.93 25.78 34.30
CA TYR A 35 11.95 25.62 32.82
C TYR A 35 13.02 26.45 32.12
N LYS A 36 13.36 27.62 32.62
CA LYS A 36 14.39 28.48 32.00
C LYS A 36 15.79 27.87 32.02
N ASN A 37 16.08 26.98 32.96
CA ASN A 37 17.39 26.36 33.15
C ASN A 37 17.41 24.89 32.72
N MET A 38 16.30 24.37 32.19
CA MET A 38 16.24 22.98 31.74
C MET A 38 16.94 22.80 30.39
N THR A 39 17.59 21.67 30.23
CA THR A 39 18.12 21.24 28.94
C THR A 39 16.97 20.73 28.09
N THR A 40 16.86 21.22 26.86
CA THR A 40 15.87 20.71 25.91
C THR A 40 16.34 19.43 25.25
N HIS A 41 15.45 18.44 25.15
CA HIS A 41 15.67 17.22 24.40
C HIS A 41 15.18 17.35 22.96
N ASN A 42 15.98 16.85 22.03
CA ASN A 42 15.55 16.68 20.64
C ASN A 42 15.28 15.20 20.38
N TYR A 43 14.08 14.74 20.70
CA TYR A 43 13.68 13.33 20.55
C TYR A 43 13.85 12.78 19.13
N ILE A 44 13.81 13.63 18.11
CA ILE A 44 14.06 13.21 16.73
C ILE A 44 15.52 12.72 16.60
N ASN A 45 16.48 13.45 17.18
CA ASN A 45 17.88 13.04 17.13
C ASN A 45 18.11 11.74 17.92
N ASP A 46 17.38 11.53 19.02
CA ASP A 46 17.51 10.32 19.83
C ASP A 46 16.88 9.09 19.15
N LEU A 47 15.86 9.32 18.33
CA LEU A 47 15.17 8.27 17.55
C LEU A 47 15.83 7.95 16.21
N MET A 48 16.69 8.83 15.71
CA MET A 48 17.29 8.73 14.38
C MET A 48 18.79 8.54 14.46
N GLN A 49 19.34 7.84 13.49
CA GLN A 49 20.78 7.61 13.36
C GLN A 49 21.21 7.74 11.90
N THR A 50 22.52 7.96 11.72
CA THR A 50 23.13 7.78 10.39
C THR A 50 23.23 6.29 10.12
N ALA A 51 22.60 5.85 9.06
CA ALA A 51 22.51 4.45 8.69
C ALA A 51 23.44 4.12 7.51
N SER A 52 23.99 2.92 7.51
CA SER A 52 24.81 2.38 6.42
C SER A 52 24.10 1.21 5.74
N SER A 53 24.35 1.04 4.44
CA SER A 53 23.85 -0.09 3.67
C SER A 53 24.99 -0.78 2.94
N TRP A 54 25.02 -2.10 3.05
CA TRP A 54 26.01 -2.96 2.40
C TRP A 54 25.31 -4.02 1.55
N ASN A 55 25.78 -4.19 0.32
CA ASN A 55 25.26 -5.23 -0.57
C ASN A 55 26.43 -5.89 -1.29
N HIS A 56 26.62 -7.19 -1.02
CA HIS A 56 27.67 -7.99 -1.60
C HIS A 56 27.07 -9.09 -2.45
N ASP A 57 27.48 -9.20 -3.69
CA ASP A 57 27.08 -10.26 -4.62
C ASP A 57 28.29 -10.97 -5.17
N VAL A 58 28.28 -12.30 -5.05
CA VAL A 58 29.28 -13.17 -5.63
C VAL A 58 28.58 -14.16 -6.53
N SER A 59 28.98 -14.25 -7.80
CA SER A 59 28.39 -15.18 -8.74
C SER A 59 29.46 -15.98 -9.49
N LEU A 60 29.12 -17.21 -9.79
CA LEU A 60 29.92 -18.14 -10.57
C LEU A 60 29.07 -18.75 -11.67
N SER A 61 29.52 -18.67 -12.89
CA SER A 61 28.87 -19.31 -14.02
C SER A 61 29.89 -20.06 -14.88
N GLY A 62 29.45 -21.14 -15.46
CA GLY A 62 30.31 -21.94 -16.34
C GLY A 62 29.53 -23.04 -17.04
N GLY A 63 30.27 -23.84 -17.80
CA GLY A 63 29.68 -25.01 -18.41
C GLY A 63 30.31 -25.41 -19.72
N THR A 64 29.63 -26.33 -20.38
CA THR A 64 29.94 -26.90 -21.68
C THR A 64 28.74 -26.72 -22.62
N ASP A 65 28.83 -27.19 -23.85
CA ASP A 65 27.68 -27.20 -24.77
C ASP A 65 26.48 -28.02 -24.25
N LYS A 66 26.72 -28.97 -23.33
CA LYS A 66 25.69 -29.84 -22.76
C LYS A 66 25.21 -29.41 -21.39
N THR A 67 26.09 -28.85 -20.59
CA THR A 67 25.83 -28.47 -19.19
C THR A 67 26.16 -27.01 -18.98
N LYS A 68 25.23 -26.25 -18.48
CA LYS A 68 25.42 -24.83 -18.05
C LYS A 68 24.97 -24.68 -16.63
N PHE A 69 25.76 -24.01 -15.82
CA PHE A 69 25.36 -23.70 -14.45
C PHE A 69 25.63 -22.24 -14.14
N TYR A 70 24.83 -21.74 -13.18
CA TYR A 70 24.99 -20.44 -12.55
C TYR A 70 24.72 -20.61 -11.07
N SER A 71 25.58 -20.05 -10.24
CA SER A 71 25.39 -19.98 -8.79
C SER A 71 25.71 -18.58 -8.33
N SER A 72 24.93 -18.06 -7.39
CA SER A 72 25.23 -16.80 -6.74
C SER A 72 24.84 -16.81 -5.27
N VAL A 73 25.59 -16.04 -4.48
CA VAL A 73 25.27 -15.73 -3.10
C VAL A 73 25.28 -14.20 -2.97
N ASN A 74 24.21 -13.66 -2.39
CA ASN A 74 24.06 -12.25 -2.12
C ASN A 74 23.83 -12.05 -0.62
N TYR A 75 24.55 -11.14 -0.03
CA TYR A 75 24.35 -10.65 1.34
C TYR A 75 24.04 -9.16 1.31
N MET A 76 23.00 -8.78 1.99
CA MET A 76 22.59 -7.40 2.15
C MET A 76 22.37 -7.11 3.62
N ASP A 77 22.88 -5.98 4.08
CA ASP A 77 22.74 -5.46 5.43
C ASP A 77 22.42 -3.96 5.35
N ASP A 78 21.18 -3.63 5.71
CA ASP A 78 20.68 -2.26 5.71
C ASP A 78 20.37 -1.86 7.15
N GLU A 79 21.18 -1.00 7.73
CA GLU A 79 20.78 -0.30 8.95
C GLU A 79 19.63 0.66 8.64
N GLY A 80 18.62 0.69 9.50
CA GLY A 80 17.54 1.68 9.39
C GLY A 80 17.97 3.03 9.96
N ILE A 81 17.44 4.11 9.40
CA ILE A 81 17.63 5.46 9.94
C ILE A 81 17.00 5.64 11.33
N ARG A 82 16.12 4.74 11.77
CA ARG A 82 15.64 4.68 13.15
C ARG A 82 16.57 3.80 13.97
N VAL A 83 16.89 4.24 15.19
CA VAL A 83 17.69 3.45 16.14
C VAL A 83 17.05 2.08 16.36
N LYS A 84 17.85 1.03 16.52
CA LYS A 84 17.46 -0.39 16.63
C LYS A 84 16.77 -1.00 15.41
N SER A 85 16.55 -0.28 14.32
CA SER A 85 15.95 -0.89 13.12
C SER A 85 17.01 -1.35 12.12
N GLY A 86 16.77 -2.49 11.51
CA GLY A 86 17.69 -3.07 10.55
C GLY A 86 17.02 -4.15 9.69
N PHE A 87 17.66 -4.44 8.57
CA PHE A 87 17.25 -5.46 7.63
C PHE A 87 18.48 -6.21 7.14
N GLN A 88 18.52 -7.51 7.36
CA GLN A 88 19.57 -8.39 6.82
C GLN A 88 18.97 -9.43 5.90
N ARG A 89 19.65 -9.73 4.81
CA ARG A 89 19.18 -10.75 3.85
C ARG A 89 20.32 -11.55 3.27
N TRP A 90 20.17 -12.86 3.32
CA TRP A 90 20.96 -13.83 2.56
C TRP A 90 20.12 -14.41 1.41
N ASN A 91 20.66 -14.41 0.22
CA ASN A 91 20.10 -15.11 -0.92
C ASN A 91 21.13 -16.08 -1.50
N ALA A 92 20.72 -17.29 -1.79
CA ALA A 92 21.51 -18.26 -2.56
C ALA A 92 20.69 -18.73 -3.76
N ASN A 93 21.30 -18.70 -4.93
CA ASN A 93 20.68 -19.16 -6.18
C ASN A 93 21.57 -20.20 -6.83
N PHE A 94 20.94 -21.24 -7.35
CA PHE A 94 21.60 -22.25 -8.18
C PHE A 94 20.72 -22.59 -9.38
N LYS A 95 21.28 -22.49 -10.57
CA LYS A 95 20.62 -22.88 -11.83
C LYS A 95 21.47 -23.88 -12.57
N LEU A 96 20.84 -24.90 -13.12
CA LEU A 96 21.46 -25.90 -13.96
C LEU A 96 20.61 -26.14 -15.20
N THR A 97 21.21 -26.03 -16.37
CA THR A 97 20.62 -26.47 -17.63
C THR A 97 21.45 -27.65 -18.16
N GLN A 98 20.81 -28.80 -18.33
CA GLN A 98 21.44 -30.00 -18.83
C GLN A 98 20.76 -30.47 -20.12
N LYS A 99 21.48 -30.49 -21.24
CA LYS A 99 21.08 -31.21 -22.46
C LYS A 99 21.35 -32.70 -22.27
N ILE A 100 20.31 -33.46 -21.96
CA ILE A 100 20.41 -34.92 -21.77
C ILE A 100 20.77 -35.57 -23.09
N ASN A 101 20.12 -35.14 -24.17
CA ASN A 101 20.44 -35.53 -25.52
C ASN A 101 20.01 -34.44 -26.52
N LYS A 102 20.06 -34.70 -27.83
CA LYS A 102 19.69 -33.72 -28.88
C LYS A 102 18.23 -33.27 -28.83
N LYS A 103 17.38 -34.04 -28.19
CA LYS A 103 15.92 -33.76 -28.12
C LYS A 103 15.44 -33.34 -26.73
N LEU A 104 16.18 -33.67 -25.66
CA LEU A 104 15.73 -33.50 -24.30
C LEU A 104 16.68 -32.60 -23.50
N THR A 105 16.14 -31.55 -22.93
CA THR A 105 16.82 -30.60 -22.03
C THR A 105 16.10 -30.58 -20.69
N ALA A 106 16.86 -30.63 -19.60
CA ALA A 106 16.38 -30.44 -18.23
C ALA A 106 16.92 -29.12 -17.65
N ASP A 107 16.05 -28.35 -17.03
CA ASP A 107 16.41 -27.16 -16.30
C ASP A 107 16.05 -27.33 -14.83
N PHE A 108 16.93 -26.87 -13.96
CA PHE A 108 16.72 -26.83 -12.52
C PHE A 108 17.10 -25.45 -12.00
N ASP A 109 16.25 -24.85 -11.13
CA ASP A 109 16.47 -23.56 -10.48
C ASP A 109 16.11 -23.72 -9.01
N LEU A 110 17.08 -23.51 -8.12
CA LEU A 110 16.88 -23.51 -6.66
C LEU A 110 17.24 -22.14 -6.12
N ARG A 111 16.36 -21.59 -5.30
CA ARG A 111 16.57 -20.31 -4.62
C ARG A 111 16.24 -20.46 -3.15
N TYR A 112 17.12 -19.97 -2.32
CA TYR A 112 16.93 -19.83 -0.89
C TYR A 112 17.06 -18.35 -0.51
N SER A 113 16.21 -17.88 0.39
CA SER A 113 16.28 -16.55 0.95
C SER A 113 15.99 -16.61 2.44
N GLU A 114 16.84 -16.00 3.22
CA GLU A 114 16.69 -15.76 4.64
C GLU A 114 16.75 -14.26 4.88
N ILE A 115 15.75 -13.74 5.62
CA ILE A 115 15.60 -12.33 5.90
C ILE A 115 15.37 -12.18 7.38
N GLU A 116 16.12 -11.28 8.02
CA GLU A 116 15.90 -10.81 9.37
C GLU A 116 15.56 -9.33 9.36
N ILE A 117 14.52 -8.96 10.09
CA ILE A 117 14.10 -7.56 10.30
C ILE A 117 14.08 -7.32 11.79
N ASN A 118 14.83 -6.31 12.23
CA ASN A 118 14.88 -5.87 13.60
C ASN A 118 14.19 -4.51 13.76
N GLY A 119 13.63 -4.24 14.95
CA GLY A 119 12.99 -2.96 15.24
C GLY A 119 12.67 -2.81 16.74
N SER A 120 12.28 -1.62 17.11
CA SER A 120 11.82 -1.26 18.45
C SER A 120 10.30 -1.06 18.51
N GLY A 121 9.54 -1.77 17.66
CA GLY A 121 8.12 -1.50 17.50
C GLY A 121 7.83 -0.15 16.81
N PHE A 122 6.58 0.04 16.43
CA PHE A 122 6.13 1.28 15.78
C PHE A 122 5.61 2.25 16.84
N GLY A 123 6.52 2.87 17.61
CA GLY A 123 6.17 4.06 18.36
C GLY A 123 5.77 5.17 17.38
N ASN A 124 4.74 5.92 17.73
CA ASN A 124 4.23 6.99 16.91
C ASN A 124 5.32 8.08 16.75
N ALA A 125 5.92 8.21 15.57
CA ALA A 125 6.89 9.29 15.30
C ALA A 125 6.27 10.68 15.55
N THR A 126 4.94 10.78 15.53
CA THR A 126 4.18 11.99 15.86
C THR A 126 4.41 12.41 17.31
N SER A 127 4.57 11.47 18.24
CA SER A 127 4.85 11.80 19.65
C SER A 127 6.18 12.54 19.82
N ALA A 128 7.18 12.29 18.96
CA ALA A 128 8.44 13.00 19.00
C ALA A 128 8.34 14.50 18.68
N TYR A 129 7.31 14.91 17.96
CA TYR A 129 7.04 16.32 17.64
C TYR A 129 6.08 16.98 18.62
N THR A 130 5.24 16.19 19.26
CA THR A 130 4.17 16.72 20.14
C THR A 130 4.49 16.57 21.62
N TYR A 131 5.45 15.73 21.97
CA TYR A 131 5.90 15.57 23.35
C TYR A 131 6.72 16.78 23.80
N ARG A 132 6.59 17.15 25.06
CA ARG A 132 7.34 18.30 25.60
C ARG A 132 8.87 18.05 25.50
N PRO A 133 9.64 19.06 25.07
CA PRO A 133 11.08 18.91 24.89
C PRO A 133 11.88 19.10 26.19
N VAL A 134 11.24 19.06 27.34
CA VAL A 134 11.86 19.24 28.67
C VAL A 134 11.30 18.24 29.66
N ASP A 135 12.09 17.91 30.69
CA ASP A 135 11.61 17.03 31.74
C ASP A 135 10.52 17.68 32.61
N ASN A 136 9.74 16.84 33.28
CA ASN A 136 8.70 17.32 34.18
C ASN A 136 9.33 17.79 35.50
N PRO A 137 9.27 19.11 35.84
CA PRO A 137 9.83 19.62 37.07
C PRO A 137 9.06 19.18 38.31
N LEU A 138 7.83 18.67 38.16
CA LEU A 138 6.96 18.27 39.28
C LEU A 138 7.13 16.82 39.70
N GLY A 139 7.93 16.02 38.94
CA GLY A 139 7.99 14.58 39.13
C GLY A 139 6.67 13.87 38.66
N ASP A 140 6.74 12.56 38.53
CA ASP A 140 5.71 11.76 37.87
C ASP A 140 4.35 11.71 38.57
N ALA A 141 4.32 11.75 39.88
CA ALA A 141 3.12 11.52 40.70
C ALA A 141 2.06 12.65 40.62
N SER A 142 2.46 13.89 40.34
CA SER A 142 1.55 15.06 40.37
C SER A 142 0.90 15.35 39.01
N PHE A 143 1.44 14.76 37.95
CA PHE A 143 1.11 15.10 36.58
C PHE A 143 -0.06 14.34 35.97
N THR A 144 -0.36 13.22 36.53
CA THR A 144 -1.28 12.21 36.00
C THR A 144 -2.76 12.51 36.18
N ALA A 145 -3.12 13.51 36.94
CA ALA A 145 -4.50 13.79 37.31
C ALA A 145 -5.22 14.81 36.36
N GLY A 146 -4.65 15.16 35.21
CA GLY A 146 -5.19 16.16 34.29
C GLY A 146 -5.91 15.65 33.04
N PHE A 147 -5.59 14.44 32.60
CA PHE A 147 -6.14 13.83 31.39
C PHE A 147 -7.00 12.61 31.66
N GLY A 148 -8.18 12.80 32.25
CA GLY A 148 -9.11 11.71 32.52
C GLY A 148 -8.79 10.95 33.83
N GLN A 149 -9.84 10.60 34.54
CA GLN A 149 -9.72 9.95 35.86
C GLN A 149 -8.92 8.64 35.75
N GLY A 150 -7.72 8.62 36.31
CA GLY A 150 -7.08 7.40 36.78
C GLY A 150 -5.95 6.83 35.95
N ASP A 151 -5.45 7.49 34.91
CA ASP A 151 -4.38 6.92 34.08
C ASP A 151 -3.03 7.62 34.31
N THR A 152 -2.27 7.06 35.26
CA THR A 152 -0.91 7.51 35.61
C THR A 152 0.12 7.16 34.53
N ASN A 153 -0.21 6.30 33.56
CA ASN A 153 0.70 5.77 32.55
C ASN A 153 0.69 6.55 31.23
N MET A 154 -0.23 7.48 31.03
CA MET A 154 -0.30 8.19 29.73
C MET A 154 0.92 9.03 29.41
N GLU A 155 1.61 9.56 30.42
CA GLU A 155 2.81 10.37 30.17
C GLU A 155 4.00 9.49 29.78
N GLU A 156 4.24 8.41 30.49
CA GLU A 156 5.34 7.50 30.20
C GLU A 156 5.16 6.82 28.83
N THR A 157 3.96 6.35 28.53
CA THR A 157 3.66 5.73 27.23
C THR A 157 3.63 6.73 26.08
N SER A 158 3.46 8.01 26.36
CA SER A 158 3.53 9.09 25.38
C SER A 158 4.95 9.55 25.11
N ASN A 159 5.92 9.18 25.95
CA ASN A 159 7.33 9.48 25.75
C ASN A 159 7.80 8.85 24.43
N PRO A 160 8.40 9.63 23.52
CA PRO A 160 8.87 9.11 22.23
C PRO A 160 9.88 7.97 22.35
N LEU A 161 10.67 7.95 23.43
CA LEU A 161 11.67 6.92 23.69
C LEU A 161 11.11 5.66 24.34
N TYR A 162 9.84 5.66 24.76
CA TYR A 162 9.22 4.52 25.43
C TYR A 162 9.39 3.24 24.61
N TYR A 163 8.92 3.24 23.36
CA TYR A 163 9.03 2.07 22.48
C TYR A 163 10.47 1.69 22.15
N LEU A 164 11.36 2.68 22.04
CA LEU A 164 12.78 2.41 21.83
C LEU A 164 13.41 1.65 23.00
N ASN A 165 13.00 1.98 24.23
CA ASN A 165 13.57 1.40 25.44
C ASN A 165 12.90 0.10 25.88
N THR A 166 11.63 -0.09 25.58
CA THR A 166 10.83 -1.20 26.11
C THR A 166 10.47 -2.26 25.09
N VAL A 167 10.45 -1.93 23.78
CA VAL A 167 9.98 -2.87 22.77
C VAL A 167 11.12 -3.34 21.88
N ASP A 168 11.29 -4.65 21.81
CA ASP A 168 12.14 -5.33 20.83
C ASP A 168 11.29 -6.16 19.88
N TYR A 169 11.59 -6.03 18.59
CA TYR A 169 10.90 -6.72 17.50
C TYR A 169 11.90 -7.42 16.60
N ILE A 170 11.68 -8.70 16.36
CA ILE A 170 12.49 -9.50 15.44
C ILE A 170 11.54 -10.32 14.54
N LYS A 171 11.76 -10.22 13.23
CA LYS A 171 11.04 -11.01 12.25
C LYS A 171 12.01 -11.75 11.34
N ASN A 172 11.96 -13.07 11.42
CA ASN A 172 12.72 -13.97 10.55
C ASN A 172 11.80 -14.54 9.46
N MET A 173 12.22 -14.43 8.22
CA MET A 173 11.49 -14.95 7.07
C MET A 173 12.41 -15.85 6.24
N TYR A 174 11.94 -17.06 5.97
CA TYR A 174 12.65 -18.05 5.20
C TYR A 174 11.82 -18.42 3.97
N ARG A 175 12.46 -18.45 2.82
CA ARG A 175 11.82 -18.83 1.56
C ARG A 175 12.70 -19.79 0.78
N ILE A 176 12.11 -20.87 0.31
CA ILE A 176 12.75 -21.78 -0.62
C ILE A 176 11.86 -21.94 -1.86
N ARG A 177 12.46 -21.85 -3.01
CA ARG A 177 11.80 -22.13 -4.28
C ARG A 177 12.65 -23.12 -5.08
N ALA A 178 12.06 -24.24 -5.43
CA ALA A 178 12.64 -25.22 -6.34
C ALA A 178 11.80 -25.31 -7.60
N LYS A 179 12.44 -25.26 -8.77
CA LYS A 179 11.79 -25.35 -10.06
C LYS A 179 12.54 -26.37 -10.91
N GLY A 180 11.81 -27.31 -11.47
CA GLY A 180 12.29 -28.26 -12.46
C GLY A 180 11.51 -28.13 -13.76
N ALA A 181 12.19 -28.17 -14.90
CA ALA A 181 11.53 -28.19 -16.20
C ALA A 181 12.20 -29.21 -17.13
N LEU A 182 11.37 -29.86 -17.93
CA LEU A 182 11.80 -30.76 -19.02
C LEU A 182 11.28 -30.20 -20.33
N THR A 183 12.17 -29.95 -21.27
CA THR A 183 11.85 -29.53 -22.63
C THR A 183 12.21 -30.62 -23.61
N TRP A 184 11.23 -31.11 -24.34
CA TRP A 184 11.36 -32.19 -25.30
C TRP A 184 11.01 -31.74 -26.72
N ASN A 185 11.99 -31.73 -27.62
CA ASN A 185 11.80 -31.53 -29.05
C ASN A 185 11.34 -32.88 -29.66
N VAL A 186 10.02 -33.08 -29.74
CA VAL A 186 9.37 -34.33 -30.12
C VAL A 186 9.69 -34.68 -31.55
N ILE A 187 9.33 -33.78 -32.47
CA ILE A 187 9.63 -33.78 -33.89
C ILE A 187 10.04 -32.38 -34.33
N LYS A 188 10.44 -32.21 -35.58
CA LYS A 188 10.72 -30.87 -36.12
C LYS A 188 9.49 -29.95 -36.01
N GLY A 189 9.65 -28.83 -35.39
CA GLY A 189 8.58 -27.85 -35.13
C GLY A 189 7.74 -28.13 -33.90
N LEU A 190 7.75 -29.33 -33.28
CA LEU A 190 6.93 -29.63 -32.08
C LEU A 190 7.82 -29.72 -30.83
N THR A 191 7.59 -28.85 -29.90
CA THR A 191 8.25 -28.84 -28.58
C THR A 191 7.21 -29.00 -27.47
N ALA A 192 7.44 -29.99 -26.60
CA ALA A 192 6.72 -30.19 -25.35
C ALA A 192 7.55 -29.71 -24.18
N LYS A 193 6.97 -28.94 -23.29
CA LYS A 193 7.61 -28.51 -22.05
C LYS A 193 6.69 -28.75 -20.86
N THR A 194 7.24 -29.36 -19.80
CA THR A 194 6.57 -29.44 -18.51
C THR A 194 7.45 -28.80 -17.44
N GLU A 195 6.84 -28.06 -16.52
CA GLU A 195 7.52 -27.29 -15.49
C GLU A 195 6.78 -27.45 -14.16
N LEU A 196 7.50 -27.87 -13.13
CA LEU A 196 7.03 -27.94 -11.75
C LEU A 196 7.80 -26.92 -10.91
N SER A 197 7.10 -26.04 -10.23
CA SER A 197 7.67 -25.10 -9.27
C SER A 197 7.03 -25.31 -7.91
N LEU A 198 7.87 -25.48 -6.90
CA LEU A 198 7.50 -25.61 -5.50
C LEU A 198 8.07 -24.42 -4.76
N ASN A 199 7.26 -23.74 -3.96
CA ASN A 199 7.71 -22.71 -3.05
C ASN A 199 7.20 -23.01 -1.65
N ARG A 200 8.03 -22.71 -0.67
CA ARG A 200 7.66 -22.71 0.75
C ARG A 200 8.22 -21.47 1.41
N ASN A 201 7.41 -20.89 2.27
CA ASN A 201 7.79 -19.77 3.10
C ASN A 201 7.35 -20.05 4.53
N TRP A 202 8.22 -19.77 5.49
CA TRP A 202 7.88 -19.79 6.90
C TRP A 202 8.48 -18.55 7.56
N ASN A 203 7.68 -17.94 8.42
CA ASN A 203 8.05 -16.71 9.08
C ASN A 203 7.85 -16.88 10.59
N GLN A 204 8.73 -16.26 11.34
CA GLN A 204 8.60 -16.13 12.78
C GLN A 204 8.75 -14.67 13.15
N GLU A 205 7.79 -14.14 13.86
CA GLU A 205 7.74 -12.76 14.32
C GLU A 205 7.61 -12.75 15.82
N LYS A 206 8.54 -12.10 16.49
CA LYS A 206 8.62 -11.97 17.95
C LYS A 206 8.53 -10.50 18.29
N THR A 207 7.60 -10.13 19.16
CA THR A 207 7.53 -8.79 19.77
C THR A 207 7.61 -8.96 21.27
N TRP A 208 8.55 -8.30 21.89
CA TRP A 208 8.71 -8.21 23.32
C TRP A 208 8.47 -6.76 23.77
N ASN A 209 7.65 -6.59 24.81
CA ASN A 209 7.52 -5.33 25.51
C ASN A 209 7.85 -5.58 27.00
N ALA A 210 8.91 -4.96 27.48
CA ALA A 210 9.37 -5.13 28.87
C ALA A 210 8.41 -4.49 29.89
N GLY A 211 7.55 -3.53 29.44
CA GLY A 211 6.79 -2.68 30.36
C GLY A 211 7.69 -1.70 31.13
N GLN A 212 7.12 -0.66 31.68
CA GLN A 212 7.86 0.31 32.50
C GLN A 212 7.34 0.43 33.93
N THR A 213 6.10 0.01 34.17
CA THR A 213 5.43 0.19 35.45
C THR A 213 4.66 -1.04 35.87
N GLU A 214 4.26 -1.12 37.15
CA GLU A 214 3.35 -2.18 37.65
C GLU A 214 2.00 -2.23 36.92
N LYS A 215 1.63 -1.16 36.21
CA LYS A 215 0.40 -1.06 35.43
C LYS A 215 0.58 -1.35 33.95
N ASP A 216 1.79 -1.12 33.42
CA ASP A 216 2.18 -1.44 32.06
C ASP A 216 2.79 -2.82 32.03
N ASN A 217 1.94 -3.83 31.97
CA ASN A 217 2.37 -5.22 32.03
C ASN A 217 3.26 -5.57 30.85
N SER A 218 4.40 -6.16 31.15
CA SER A 218 5.25 -6.79 30.16
C SER A 218 4.49 -7.77 29.29
N SER A 219 4.83 -7.86 28.01
CA SER A 219 4.15 -8.76 27.08
C SER A 219 5.09 -9.37 26.06
N ALA A 220 4.80 -10.59 25.66
CA ALA A 220 5.49 -11.31 24.59
C ALA A 220 4.46 -11.82 23.56
N LYS A 221 4.71 -11.51 22.28
CA LYS A 221 3.88 -11.93 21.16
C LYS A 221 4.72 -12.74 20.18
N LEU A 222 4.34 -13.98 19.93
CA LEU A 222 4.95 -14.87 18.95
C LEU A 222 3.96 -15.17 17.84
N LYS A 223 4.28 -14.77 16.62
CA LYS A 223 3.50 -15.14 15.44
C LYS A 223 4.34 -16.03 14.54
N LYS A 224 3.81 -17.20 14.18
CA LYS A 224 4.40 -18.12 13.21
C LYS A 224 3.46 -18.24 12.03
N SER A 225 3.99 -18.16 10.81
CA SER A 225 3.24 -18.37 9.58
C SER A 225 3.98 -19.39 8.71
N ASP A 226 3.26 -20.32 8.15
CA ASP A 226 3.77 -21.32 7.20
C ASP A 226 2.91 -21.28 5.95
N GLY A 227 3.55 -21.29 4.78
CA GLY A 227 2.83 -21.28 3.52
C GLY A 227 3.56 -22.10 2.45
N TYR A 228 2.79 -22.69 1.57
CA TYR A 228 3.34 -23.36 0.39
C TYR A 228 2.59 -22.92 -0.88
N GLY A 229 3.28 -23.07 -2.01
CA GLY A 229 2.70 -22.93 -3.32
C GLY A 229 3.29 -23.96 -4.28
N VAL A 230 2.42 -24.51 -5.09
CA VAL A 230 2.77 -25.48 -6.16
C VAL A 230 2.25 -24.90 -7.46
N ARG A 231 3.09 -24.87 -8.48
CA ARG A 231 2.70 -24.55 -9.84
C ARG A 231 3.19 -25.64 -10.77
N TRP A 232 2.28 -26.27 -11.50
CA TRP A 232 2.60 -27.23 -12.53
C TRP A 232 2.01 -26.75 -13.85
N ALA A 233 2.87 -26.56 -14.86
CA ALA A 233 2.45 -26.11 -16.19
C ALA A 233 3.01 -27.05 -17.26
N THR A 234 2.18 -27.40 -18.22
CA THR A 234 2.61 -28.17 -19.41
C THR A 234 2.15 -27.42 -20.66
N THR A 235 3.06 -27.29 -21.61
CA THR A 235 2.81 -26.61 -22.89
C THR A 235 3.29 -27.46 -24.06
N LEU A 236 2.53 -27.40 -25.15
CA LEU A 236 2.91 -27.90 -26.46
C LEU A 236 2.98 -26.72 -27.42
N ASN A 237 4.13 -26.49 -28.01
CA ASN A 237 4.34 -25.47 -29.02
C ASN A 237 4.63 -26.13 -30.36
N TYR A 238 3.86 -25.78 -31.40
CA TYR A 238 4.02 -26.32 -32.74
C TYR A 238 4.23 -25.19 -33.76
N GLU A 239 5.39 -25.16 -34.38
CA GLU A 239 5.70 -24.32 -35.53
C GLU A 239 5.41 -25.12 -36.79
N VAL A 240 4.42 -24.68 -37.57
CA VAL A 240 3.98 -25.38 -38.76
C VAL A 240 5.08 -25.35 -39.82
N GLN A 241 5.44 -26.54 -40.30
CA GLN A 241 6.50 -26.68 -41.29
C GLN A 241 5.94 -26.70 -42.72
N GLY A 242 6.70 -26.27 -43.69
CA GLY A 242 6.37 -26.42 -45.11
C GLY A 242 5.39 -25.38 -45.68
N LEU A 243 5.12 -24.28 -44.97
CA LEU A 243 4.23 -23.22 -45.45
C LEU A 243 4.91 -22.26 -46.45
N GLY A 244 6.18 -22.51 -46.84
CA GLY A 244 7.02 -21.63 -47.63
C GLY A 244 7.53 -20.41 -46.86
N ASP A 245 8.47 -19.67 -47.43
CA ASP A 245 9.25 -18.61 -46.75
C ASP A 245 8.41 -17.40 -46.32
N ASN A 246 7.23 -17.22 -46.93
CA ASN A 246 6.39 -16.06 -46.66
C ASN A 246 5.43 -16.24 -45.49
N HIS A 247 5.21 -17.44 -45.01
CA HIS A 247 4.22 -17.75 -43.99
C HIS A 247 4.88 -18.37 -42.75
N ASN A 248 4.63 -17.78 -41.62
CA ASN A 248 5.01 -18.36 -40.34
C ASN A 248 3.74 -18.54 -39.49
N LEU A 249 3.47 -19.77 -39.04
CA LEU A 249 2.30 -20.09 -38.22
C LEU A 249 2.75 -20.95 -37.06
N SER A 250 2.42 -20.53 -35.84
CA SER A 250 2.69 -21.29 -34.64
C SER A 250 1.46 -21.40 -33.75
N PHE A 251 1.33 -22.55 -33.11
CA PHE A 251 0.30 -22.84 -32.13
C PHE A 251 0.95 -23.20 -30.79
N LEU A 252 0.39 -22.67 -29.71
CA LEU A 252 0.71 -23.06 -28.37
C LEU A 252 -0.58 -23.48 -27.68
N VAL A 253 -0.58 -24.65 -27.04
CA VAL A 253 -1.65 -25.07 -26.12
C VAL A 253 -1.00 -25.48 -24.79
N GLY A 254 -1.70 -25.26 -23.70
CA GLY A 254 -1.18 -25.63 -22.41
C GLY A 254 -2.22 -25.68 -21.32
N ASN A 255 -1.82 -26.29 -20.23
CA ASN A 255 -2.55 -26.27 -18.99
C ASN A 255 -1.64 -25.82 -17.83
N GLU A 256 -2.26 -25.31 -16.79
CA GLU A 256 -1.58 -24.88 -15.58
C GLU A 256 -2.43 -25.22 -14.36
N VAL A 257 -1.78 -25.76 -13.33
CA VAL A 257 -2.38 -25.98 -12.01
C VAL A 257 -1.62 -25.16 -11.01
N LEU A 258 -2.33 -24.37 -10.21
CA LEU A 258 -1.79 -23.66 -9.07
C LEU A 258 -2.47 -24.19 -7.81
N ALA A 259 -1.69 -24.40 -6.76
CA ALA A 259 -2.20 -24.72 -5.43
C ALA A 259 -1.40 -23.92 -4.40
N SER A 260 -2.08 -23.29 -3.47
CA SER A 260 -1.43 -22.55 -2.39
C SER A 260 -2.22 -22.64 -1.10
N LYS A 261 -1.52 -22.56 0.01
CA LYS A 261 -2.10 -22.51 1.36
C LYS A 261 -1.18 -21.71 2.26
N SER A 262 -1.78 -21.00 3.23
CA SER A 262 -1.05 -20.33 4.28
C SER A 262 -1.80 -20.53 5.60
N ASP A 263 -1.03 -20.89 6.63
CA ASP A 263 -1.51 -21.05 8.00
C ASP A 263 -0.76 -20.06 8.89
N TYR A 264 -1.39 -19.62 9.98
CA TYR A 264 -0.66 -18.88 11.01
C TYR A 264 -1.13 -19.27 12.41
N THR A 265 -0.23 -19.05 13.36
CA THR A 265 -0.47 -19.20 14.80
C THR A 265 0.15 -18.00 15.50
N GLU A 266 -0.58 -17.40 16.41
CA GLU A 266 -0.14 -16.30 17.24
C GLU A 266 -0.38 -16.67 18.70
N ILE A 267 0.66 -16.49 19.53
CA ILE A 267 0.63 -16.73 20.97
C ILE A 267 0.99 -15.40 21.63
N TYR A 268 0.24 -15.04 22.64
CA TYR A 268 0.41 -13.81 23.40
C TYR A 268 0.48 -14.11 24.89
N GLY A 269 1.50 -13.59 25.56
CA GLY A 269 1.69 -13.69 27.01
C GLY A 269 1.85 -12.31 27.64
N VAL A 270 1.44 -12.16 28.88
CA VAL A 270 1.53 -10.91 29.65
C VAL A 270 1.94 -11.15 31.10
N GLY A 271 2.48 -10.13 31.76
CA GLY A 271 2.76 -10.18 33.18
C GLY A 271 4.03 -10.96 33.53
N TYR A 272 5.08 -10.78 32.75
CA TYR A 272 6.39 -11.36 33.06
C TYR A 272 7.08 -10.62 34.22
N PRO A 273 7.91 -11.31 35.00
CA PRO A 273 8.68 -10.68 36.08
C PRO A 273 9.57 -9.55 35.58
N GLU A 274 9.80 -8.57 36.45
CA GLU A 274 10.76 -7.48 36.18
C GLU A 274 12.16 -8.05 35.89
N GLY A 275 12.85 -7.44 34.94
CA GLY A 275 14.20 -7.84 34.54
C GLY A 275 14.26 -8.99 33.53
N PHE A 276 13.10 -9.54 33.10
CA PHE A 276 13.10 -10.53 32.01
C PHE A 276 13.58 -9.90 30.71
N THR A 277 14.43 -10.66 30.02
CA THR A 277 14.80 -10.37 28.64
C THR A 277 13.79 -10.95 27.66
N MET A 278 13.92 -10.57 26.40
CA MET A 278 13.14 -11.16 25.31
C MET A 278 13.29 -12.69 25.27
N ASP A 279 14.50 -13.20 25.43
CA ASP A 279 14.76 -14.65 25.39
C ASP A 279 14.14 -15.39 26.58
N ASP A 280 14.19 -14.80 27.78
CA ASP A 280 13.55 -15.35 28.97
C ASP A 280 12.02 -15.45 28.77
N ALA A 281 11.40 -14.38 28.27
CA ALA A 281 9.96 -14.32 28.04
C ALA A 281 9.50 -15.35 26.97
N PHE A 282 10.24 -15.51 25.88
CA PHE A 282 9.93 -16.50 24.86
C PHE A 282 10.26 -17.94 25.29
N GLY A 283 11.24 -18.12 26.17
CA GLY A 283 11.53 -19.41 26.79
C GLY A 283 10.41 -19.87 27.76
N MET A 284 9.66 -18.93 28.32
CA MET A 284 8.62 -19.15 29.34
C MET A 284 7.25 -18.63 28.91
N ILE A 285 6.97 -18.54 27.62
CA ILE A 285 5.74 -17.92 27.08
C ILE A 285 4.44 -18.57 27.58
N ASN A 286 4.51 -19.81 28.02
CA ASN A 286 3.39 -20.58 28.59
C ASN A 286 3.18 -20.36 30.10
N MET A 287 4.05 -19.62 30.78
CA MET A 287 4.00 -19.44 32.24
C MET A 287 3.15 -18.25 32.68
N THR A 288 2.66 -17.46 31.75
CA THR A 288 1.86 -16.26 32.07
C THR A 288 0.43 -16.61 32.46
N THR A 289 -0.09 -15.87 33.43
CA THR A 289 -1.50 -16.04 33.87
C THR A 289 -2.40 -15.25 32.93
N PRO A 290 -3.39 -15.89 32.29
CA PRO A 290 -4.34 -15.18 31.46
C PRO A 290 -5.12 -14.14 32.25
N SER A 291 -5.18 -12.89 31.78
CA SER A 291 -6.15 -11.92 32.25
C SER A 291 -7.49 -12.14 31.55
N LEU A 292 -8.59 -12.00 32.30
CA LEU A 292 -9.94 -12.20 31.76
C LEU A 292 -10.17 -11.29 30.53
N GLY A 293 -10.54 -11.91 29.41
CA GLY A 293 -10.94 -11.19 28.18
C GLY A 293 -9.88 -11.01 27.11
N GLN A 294 -8.67 -11.54 27.29
CA GLN A 294 -7.64 -11.51 26.23
C GLN A 294 -7.52 -12.86 25.51
N ASP A 295 -7.37 -12.81 24.19
CA ASP A 295 -7.11 -13.99 23.37
C ASP A 295 -5.60 -14.29 23.37
N TYR A 296 -5.17 -15.26 24.19
CA TYR A 296 -3.77 -15.69 24.30
C TYR A 296 -3.30 -16.56 23.16
N PHE A 297 -4.22 -17.12 22.43
CA PHE A 297 -3.98 -17.97 21.28
C PHE A 297 -4.90 -17.57 20.14
N LYS A 298 -4.31 -17.23 19.00
CA LYS A 298 -5.03 -17.03 17.74
C LYS A 298 -4.36 -17.87 16.67
N GLY A 299 -5.15 -18.38 15.74
CA GLY A 299 -4.61 -19.12 14.64
C GLY A 299 -5.65 -19.36 13.57
N GLU A 300 -5.17 -19.52 12.35
CA GLU A 300 -5.99 -19.87 11.21
C GLU A 300 -5.30 -20.96 10.41
N ILE A 301 -6.03 -22.03 10.17
CA ILE A 301 -5.66 -23.04 9.18
C ILE A 301 -6.33 -22.64 7.88
N GLY A 302 -5.58 -21.99 7.00
CA GLY A 302 -6.10 -21.46 5.76
C GLY A 302 -6.72 -22.54 4.88
N THR A 303 -7.74 -22.16 4.14
CA THR A 303 -8.32 -23.01 3.11
C THR A 303 -7.37 -23.08 1.91
N PRO A 304 -7.04 -24.28 1.39
CA PRO A 304 -6.23 -24.39 0.18
C PRO A 304 -6.93 -23.71 -1.00
N ASN A 305 -6.21 -22.87 -1.73
CA ASN A 305 -6.66 -22.26 -2.97
C ASN A 305 -6.11 -23.03 -4.16
N HIS A 306 -6.98 -23.36 -5.10
CA HIS A 306 -6.61 -24.06 -6.32
C HIS A 306 -7.06 -23.27 -7.54
N THR A 307 -6.21 -23.22 -8.55
CA THR A 307 -6.56 -22.70 -9.86
C THR A 307 -6.17 -23.72 -10.93
N LEU A 308 -7.07 -24.03 -11.83
CA LEU A 308 -6.83 -24.83 -13.01
C LEU A 308 -7.09 -23.99 -14.26
N SER A 309 -6.11 -23.95 -15.14
CA SER A 309 -6.15 -23.13 -16.34
C SER A 309 -5.89 -23.95 -17.58
N TRP A 310 -6.62 -23.62 -18.66
CA TRP A 310 -6.35 -24.10 -20.01
C TRP A 310 -6.17 -22.89 -20.93
N PHE A 311 -5.19 -22.92 -21.78
CA PHE A 311 -4.91 -21.82 -22.68
C PHE A 311 -4.39 -22.26 -24.03
N GLY A 312 -4.67 -21.45 -25.04
CA GLY A 312 -4.19 -21.63 -26.40
C GLY A 312 -3.83 -20.30 -27.05
N ARG A 313 -2.84 -20.32 -27.93
CA ARG A 313 -2.42 -19.17 -28.73
C ARG A 313 -2.09 -19.62 -30.14
N ALA A 314 -2.53 -18.83 -31.11
CA ALA A 314 -2.10 -18.93 -32.49
C ALA A 314 -1.39 -17.62 -32.90
N ASN A 315 -0.21 -17.73 -33.50
CA ASN A 315 0.49 -16.61 -34.09
C ASN A 315 0.65 -16.89 -35.58
N TYR A 316 0.31 -15.91 -36.41
CA TYR A 316 0.47 -15.95 -37.85
C TYR A 316 1.23 -14.70 -38.33
N SER A 317 2.18 -14.91 -39.20
CA SER A 317 2.90 -13.84 -39.87
C SER A 317 2.96 -14.12 -41.38
N TYR A 318 2.60 -13.11 -42.18
CA TYR A 318 2.75 -13.16 -43.61
C TYR A 318 3.83 -12.16 -44.05
N LYS A 319 4.88 -12.68 -44.68
CA LYS A 319 6.07 -11.93 -45.14
C LYS A 319 6.73 -11.06 -44.06
N GLY A 320 6.48 -11.34 -42.77
CA GLY A 320 6.91 -10.47 -41.69
C GLY A 320 6.18 -9.12 -41.60
N LYS A 321 5.27 -8.82 -42.52
CA LYS A 321 4.54 -7.56 -42.65
C LYS A 321 3.21 -7.54 -41.91
N TYR A 322 2.43 -8.60 -42.03
CA TYR A 322 1.12 -8.75 -41.39
C TYR A 322 1.25 -9.78 -40.29
N LEU A 323 1.00 -9.34 -39.06
CA LEU A 323 1.13 -10.20 -37.88
C LEU A 323 -0.23 -10.29 -37.18
N LEU A 324 -0.65 -11.51 -36.88
CA LEU A 324 -1.90 -11.78 -36.16
C LEU A 324 -1.60 -12.70 -34.98
N THR A 325 -2.19 -12.39 -33.85
CA THR A 325 -2.16 -13.24 -32.65
C THR A 325 -3.56 -13.41 -32.11
N ALA A 326 -3.97 -14.63 -31.83
CA ALA A 326 -5.20 -14.94 -31.11
C ALA A 326 -4.86 -15.79 -29.90
N THR A 327 -5.43 -15.46 -28.73
CA THR A 327 -5.24 -16.18 -27.48
C THR A 327 -6.59 -16.41 -26.83
N PHE A 328 -6.75 -17.60 -26.26
CA PHE A 328 -7.90 -17.93 -25.42
C PHE A 328 -7.40 -18.57 -24.14
N ARG A 329 -7.97 -18.13 -22.99
CA ARG A 329 -7.67 -18.70 -21.68
C ARG A 329 -8.97 -18.95 -20.90
N ALA A 330 -9.06 -20.11 -20.28
CA ALA A 330 -10.11 -20.48 -19.34
C ALA A 330 -9.45 -20.78 -17.99
N ASP A 331 -9.87 -20.09 -16.95
CA ASP A 331 -9.33 -20.22 -15.59
C ASP A 331 -10.45 -20.60 -14.63
N GLY A 332 -10.25 -21.68 -13.87
CA GLY A 332 -11.16 -22.14 -12.81
C GLY A 332 -10.53 -21.91 -11.44
N SER A 333 -11.19 -21.16 -10.56
CA SER A 333 -10.69 -20.85 -9.21
C SER A 333 -11.61 -21.44 -8.14
N SER A 334 -11.01 -22.09 -7.12
CA SER A 334 -11.72 -22.63 -5.97
C SER A 334 -12.27 -21.58 -5.01
N LYS A 335 -11.92 -20.32 -5.20
CA LYS A 335 -12.41 -19.21 -4.38
C LYS A 335 -13.89 -18.89 -4.63
N PHE A 336 -14.43 -19.27 -5.78
CA PHE A 336 -15.82 -19.08 -6.14
C PHE A 336 -16.66 -20.35 -5.93
N ALA A 337 -17.97 -20.16 -5.87
CA ALA A 337 -18.92 -21.26 -5.82
C ALA A 337 -18.80 -22.17 -7.05
N PRO A 338 -19.13 -23.48 -6.97
CA PRO A 338 -18.95 -24.42 -8.07
C PRO A 338 -19.54 -23.99 -9.40
N SER A 339 -20.66 -23.23 -9.38
CA SER A 339 -21.35 -22.70 -10.57
C SER A 339 -20.61 -21.53 -11.24
N HIS A 340 -19.69 -20.83 -10.53
CA HIS A 340 -19.05 -19.59 -10.99
C HIS A 340 -17.51 -19.65 -10.98
N GLN A 341 -16.93 -20.84 -10.84
CA GLN A 341 -15.49 -21.03 -10.79
C GLN A 341 -14.75 -20.60 -12.06
N TRP A 342 -15.38 -20.78 -13.23
CA TRP A 342 -14.72 -20.60 -14.52
C TRP A 342 -14.88 -19.19 -15.09
N GLY A 343 -13.75 -18.57 -15.43
CA GLY A 343 -13.63 -17.35 -16.21
C GLY A 343 -13.05 -17.64 -17.61
N TYR A 344 -13.49 -16.90 -18.63
CA TYR A 344 -13.07 -17.06 -20.03
C TYR A 344 -12.54 -15.74 -20.57
N PHE A 345 -11.30 -15.79 -21.08
CA PHE A 345 -10.52 -14.59 -21.41
C PHE A 345 -9.94 -14.68 -22.82
N PRO A 346 -10.73 -14.28 -23.85
CA PRO A 346 -10.23 -14.15 -25.22
C PRO A 346 -9.39 -12.88 -25.40
N ALA A 347 -8.38 -12.95 -26.29
CA ALA A 347 -7.61 -11.80 -26.73
C ALA A 347 -7.16 -11.98 -28.20
N ALA A 348 -7.09 -10.86 -28.92
CA ALA A 348 -6.58 -10.80 -30.28
C ALA A 348 -5.75 -9.56 -30.50
N ALA A 349 -4.71 -9.67 -31.33
CA ALA A 349 -3.87 -8.54 -31.74
C ALA A 349 -3.53 -8.67 -33.24
N ALA A 350 -3.47 -7.53 -33.91
CA ALA A 350 -3.02 -7.43 -35.28
C ALA A 350 -1.95 -6.32 -35.37
N ALA A 351 -0.94 -6.55 -36.23
CA ALA A 351 0.03 -5.53 -36.54
C ALA A 351 0.37 -5.56 -38.04
N TRP A 352 0.59 -4.36 -38.58
CA TRP A 352 0.96 -4.13 -39.95
C TRP A 352 2.23 -3.30 -40.00
N ARG A 353 3.29 -3.88 -40.60
CA ARG A 353 4.55 -3.20 -40.83
C ARG A 353 4.48 -2.48 -42.17
N ILE A 354 4.07 -1.22 -42.10
CA ILE A 354 3.80 -0.34 -43.26
C ILE A 354 5.09 -0.05 -44.01
N SER A 355 6.19 0.19 -43.26
CA SER A 355 7.50 0.51 -43.86
C SER A 355 8.04 -0.56 -44.81
N ASP A 356 7.58 -1.81 -44.68
CA ASP A 356 8.05 -2.90 -45.54
C ASP A 356 7.21 -3.03 -46.82
N GLU A 357 6.18 -2.20 -47.02
CA GLU A 357 5.33 -2.24 -48.22
C GLU A 357 6.04 -1.63 -49.42
N ALA A 358 5.68 -2.10 -50.64
CA ALA A 358 6.30 -1.63 -51.88
C ALA A 358 6.07 -0.12 -52.13
N PHE A 359 4.90 0.39 -51.73
CA PHE A 359 4.58 1.81 -51.87
C PHE A 359 5.38 2.72 -50.92
N MET A 360 6.08 2.16 -49.91
CA MET A 360 6.93 2.88 -48.98
C MET A 360 8.43 2.81 -49.40
N GLU A 361 8.76 2.20 -50.52
CA GLU A 361 10.16 2.00 -50.95
C GLU A 361 10.93 3.30 -51.04
N ASN A 362 10.31 4.38 -51.53
CA ASN A 362 10.92 5.70 -51.67
C ASN A 362 11.15 6.43 -50.34
N THR A 363 10.67 5.89 -49.22
CA THR A 363 10.86 6.48 -47.88
C THR A 363 11.97 5.85 -47.08
N ARG A 364 12.61 4.78 -47.58
CA ARG A 364 13.62 3.99 -46.86
C ARG A 364 14.86 4.76 -46.47
N ASP A 365 15.17 5.88 -47.12
CA ASP A 365 16.31 6.70 -46.78
C ASP A 365 16.16 7.43 -45.43
N TRP A 366 14.92 7.63 -44.99
CA TRP A 366 14.62 8.37 -43.76
C TRP A 366 13.65 7.65 -42.81
N LEU A 367 12.87 6.70 -43.31
CA LEU A 367 11.89 5.93 -42.52
C LEU A 367 12.30 4.45 -42.45
N ASP A 368 12.85 4.05 -41.31
CA ASP A 368 13.34 2.67 -41.07
C ASP A 368 12.24 1.73 -40.62
N ASN A 369 11.31 2.23 -39.84
CA ASN A 369 10.22 1.44 -39.29
C ASN A 369 8.95 2.28 -39.16
N LEU A 370 7.87 1.75 -39.66
CA LEU A 370 6.53 2.25 -39.38
C LEU A 370 5.60 1.03 -39.24
N LYS A 371 5.11 0.81 -38.01
CA LYS A 371 4.27 -0.34 -37.71
C LYS A 371 3.04 0.10 -36.93
N LEU A 372 1.89 -0.21 -37.44
CA LEU A 372 0.61 -0.02 -36.76
C LEU A 372 0.25 -1.28 -35.97
N ARG A 373 -0.27 -1.12 -34.74
CA ARG A 373 -0.70 -2.19 -33.86
C ARG A 373 -2.11 -1.91 -33.35
N VAL A 374 -2.92 -2.93 -33.27
CA VAL A 374 -4.22 -2.91 -32.59
C VAL A 374 -4.38 -4.17 -31.76
N SER A 375 -4.89 -4.03 -30.56
CA SER A 375 -5.19 -5.18 -29.72
C SER A 375 -6.48 -4.98 -28.91
N TYR A 376 -7.13 -6.10 -28.69
CA TYR A 376 -8.28 -6.23 -27.80
C TYR A 376 -8.10 -7.51 -26.98
N GLY A 377 -8.31 -7.42 -25.68
CA GLY A 377 -8.19 -8.59 -24.83
C GLY A 377 -8.98 -8.46 -23.55
N THR A 378 -9.28 -9.59 -22.96
CA THR A 378 -9.88 -9.67 -21.64
C THR A 378 -8.94 -10.41 -20.68
N SER A 379 -8.92 -9.97 -19.42
CA SER A 379 -8.24 -10.65 -18.32
C SER A 379 -9.15 -10.71 -17.11
N GLY A 380 -9.00 -11.74 -16.29
CA GLY A 380 -9.75 -11.92 -15.06
C GLY A 380 -8.90 -11.69 -13.81
N SER A 381 -9.58 -11.34 -12.72
CA SER A 381 -9.01 -11.32 -11.38
C SER A 381 -9.92 -12.08 -10.42
N ASP A 382 -9.32 -12.97 -9.61
CA ASP A 382 -9.94 -13.66 -8.48
C ASP A 382 -9.37 -13.17 -7.14
N ASN A 383 -8.95 -11.91 -7.10
CA ASN A 383 -8.33 -11.32 -5.90
C ASN A 383 -9.34 -11.05 -4.79
N ILE A 384 -9.87 -12.14 -4.24
CA ILE A 384 -10.75 -12.16 -3.07
C ILE A 384 -10.28 -13.25 -2.11
N ASP A 385 -10.74 -13.17 -0.86
CA ASP A 385 -10.57 -14.26 0.09
C ASP A 385 -11.36 -15.49 -0.32
N ALA A 386 -10.86 -16.66 0.06
CA ALA A 386 -11.56 -17.90 -0.17
C ALA A 386 -12.85 -17.95 0.67
N SER A 387 -13.84 -18.64 0.16
CA SER A 387 -15.08 -18.93 0.90
C SER A 387 -16.03 -17.75 1.17
N LEU A 388 -15.86 -16.59 0.54
CA LEU A 388 -16.81 -15.48 0.65
C LEU A 388 -18.21 -15.81 0.06
N TRP A 389 -18.32 -16.90 -0.67
CA TRP A 389 -19.57 -17.40 -1.18
C TRP A 389 -20.35 -18.24 -0.16
N ARG A 390 -19.71 -18.61 0.98
CA ARG A 390 -20.32 -19.38 2.07
C ARG A 390 -20.75 -18.46 3.20
N GLU A 391 -21.77 -18.87 3.92
CA GLU A 391 -22.14 -18.22 5.18
C GLU A 391 -21.07 -18.47 6.24
N THR A 392 -20.83 -17.45 7.06
CA THR A 392 -19.92 -17.53 8.20
C THR A 392 -20.71 -17.55 9.50
N TRP A 393 -20.15 -18.17 10.51
CA TRP A 393 -20.71 -18.26 11.86
C TRP A 393 -19.72 -17.68 12.85
N LYS A 394 -20.24 -17.01 13.88
CA LYS A 394 -19.46 -16.54 15.01
C LYS A 394 -20.02 -17.05 16.30
N THR A 395 -19.19 -17.13 17.33
CA THR A 395 -19.65 -17.46 18.70
C THR A 395 -20.09 -16.18 19.40
N GLU A 396 -21.19 -16.27 20.14
CA GLU A 396 -21.69 -15.21 20.99
C GLU A 396 -21.97 -15.76 22.38
N GLN A 397 -21.69 -14.99 23.42
CA GLN A 397 -22.06 -15.34 24.80
C GLN A 397 -23.43 -14.76 25.11
N ILE A 398 -24.40 -15.63 25.34
CA ILE A 398 -25.73 -15.25 25.80
C ILE A 398 -25.91 -15.68 27.26
N THR A 399 -26.77 -14.99 28.00
CA THR A 399 -27.12 -15.38 29.39
C THR A 399 -28.43 -16.17 29.36
N VAL A 400 -28.37 -17.42 29.78
CA VAL A 400 -29.54 -18.31 29.92
C VAL A 400 -29.62 -18.72 31.39
N ASP A 401 -30.73 -18.44 32.04
CA ASP A 401 -30.95 -18.73 33.45
C ASP A 401 -29.86 -18.20 34.40
N GLY A 402 -29.24 -17.06 34.05
CA GLY A 402 -28.18 -16.42 34.82
C GLY A 402 -26.78 -16.96 34.55
N GLU A 403 -26.63 -17.98 33.73
CA GLU A 403 -25.33 -18.53 33.29
C GLU A 403 -24.95 -18.05 31.89
N LYS A 404 -23.65 -17.78 31.67
CA LYS A 404 -23.11 -17.43 30.35
C LYS A 404 -22.94 -18.70 29.54
N VAL A 405 -23.68 -18.80 28.45
CA VAL A 405 -23.61 -19.91 27.49
C VAL A 405 -23.09 -19.39 26.17
N THR A 406 -22.10 -20.07 25.61
CA THR A 406 -21.60 -19.76 24.26
C THR A 406 -22.50 -20.43 23.23
N THR A 407 -23.07 -19.64 22.32
CA THR A 407 -23.87 -20.12 21.19
C THR A 407 -23.24 -19.70 19.85
N TYR A 408 -23.72 -20.32 18.77
CA TYR A 408 -23.33 -19.96 17.41
C TYR A 408 -24.43 -19.11 16.79
N VAL A 409 -24.04 -17.97 16.27
CA VAL A 409 -24.94 -17.07 15.54
C VAL A 409 -24.37 -16.80 14.15
N PRO A 410 -25.18 -16.38 13.16
CA PRO A 410 -24.66 -15.94 11.88
C PRO A 410 -23.56 -14.87 12.06
N GLY A 411 -22.51 -14.96 11.26
CA GLY A 411 -21.46 -13.94 11.22
C GLY A 411 -21.97 -12.62 10.64
N ASP A 412 -21.11 -11.62 10.58
CA ASP A 412 -21.50 -10.31 10.05
C ASP A 412 -21.62 -10.29 8.51
N MET A 413 -21.03 -11.29 7.85
CA MET A 413 -21.01 -11.41 6.39
C MET A 413 -22.01 -12.44 5.90
N LYS A 414 -22.89 -12.02 5.00
CA LYS A 414 -23.75 -12.93 4.22
C LYS A 414 -22.97 -13.53 3.06
N GLY A 415 -22.95 -14.85 2.92
CA GLY A 415 -22.35 -15.53 1.79
C GLY A 415 -23.00 -15.16 0.47
N ASN A 416 -22.21 -15.11 -0.62
CA ASN A 416 -22.74 -14.82 -1.96
C ASN A 416 -22.31 -15.91 -2.95
N PRO A 417 -23.16 -16.88 -3.28
CA PRO A 417 -22.83 -17.94 -4.22
C PRO A 417 -22.70 -17.46 -5.68
N ASP A 418 -23.16 -16.25 -6.00
CA ASP A 418 -23.12 -15.67 -7.35
C ASP A 418 -21.83 -14.88 -7.62
N LEU A 419 -20.88 -14.87 -6.66
CA LEU A 419 -19.57 -14.25 -6.85
C LEU A 419 -18.83 -14.88 -8.04
N LYS A 420 -18.33 -14.02 -8.92
CA LYS A 420 -17.62 -14.38 -10.15
C LYS A 420 -16.37 -13.52 -10.35
N TRP A 421 -15.60 -13.86 -11.36
CA TRP A 421 -14.39 -13.15 -11.76
C TRP A 421 -14.66 -11.67 -12.08
N GLU A 422 -13.81 -10.78 -11.56
CA GLU A 422 -13.67 -9.44 -12.13
C GLU A 422 -13.13 -9.56 -13.56
N THR A 423 -13.53 -8.68 -14.43
CA THR A 423 -13.06 -8.71 -15.82
C THR A 423 -12.57 -7.34 -16.26
N THR A 424 -11.30 -7.30 -16.66
CA THR A 424 -10.71 -6.12 -17.32
C THR A 424 -10.68 -6.34 -18.82
N ILE A 425 -11.27 -5.41 -19.56
CA ILE A 425 -11.24 -5.35 -21.01
C ILE A 425 -10.21 -4.30 -21.42
N SER A 426 -9.15 -4.74 -22.07
CA SER A 426 -8.06 -3.89 -22.54
C SER A 426 -8.14 -3.68 -24.04
N ARG A 427 -7.94 -2.44 -24.48
CA ARG A 427 -7.91 -2.03 -25.89
C ARG A 427 -6.72 -1.11 -26.07
N ASN A 428 -5.96 -1.36 -27.12
CA ASN A 428 -4.79 -0.57 -27.43
C ASN A 428 -4.68 -0.34 -28.94
N LEU A 429 -4.31 0.88 -29.30
CA LEU A 429 -3.90 1.29 -30.65
C LEU A 429 -2.52 1.90 -30.55
N GLY A 430 -1.54 1.33 -31.23
CA GLY A 430 -0.14 1.75 -31.14
C GLY A 430 0.52 1.92 -32.49
N VAL A 431 1.49 2.82 -32.53
CA VAL A 431 2.37 3.05 -33.68
C VAL A 431 3.80 2.96 -33.23
N ASP A 432 4.59 2.07 -33.84
CA ASP A 432 6.03 2.01 -33.68
C ASP A 432 6.69 2.70 -34.88
N PHE A 433 7.69 3.52 -34.65
CA PHE A 433 8.39 4.25 -35.69
C PHE A 433 9.91 4.30 -35.47
N GLY A 434 10.64 4.43 -36.56
CA GLY A 434 12.09 4.64 -36.58
C GLY A 434 12.48 5.48 -37.78
N PHE A 435 13.34 6.46 -37.56
CA PHE A 435 13.76 7.41 -38.56
C PHE A 435 15.30 7.54 -38.60
N PHE A 436 15.85 7.80 -39.82
CA PHE A 436 17.23 8.13 -40.03
C PHE A 436 18.23 7.09 -39.51
N ASN A 437 18.13 5.85 -39.97
CA ASN A 437 18.88 4.69 -39.46
C ASN A 437 18.67 4.48 -37.94
N ASN A 438 17.40 4.59 -37.49
CA ASN A 438 16.98 4.51 -36.09
C ASN A 438 17.69 5.51 -35.15
N TRP A 439 18.12 6.66 -35.67
CA TRP A 439 18.57 7.75 -34.80
C TRP A 439 17.47 8.26 -33.89
N VAL A 440 16.26 8.29 -34.41
CA VAL A 440 15.04 8.54 -33.65
C VAL A 440 14.15 7.32 -33.77
N ARG A 441 13.80 6.74 -32.67
CA ARG A 441 12.90 5.58 -32.59
C ARG A 441 11.92 5.75 -31.45
N GLY A 442 10.74 5.17 -31.59
CA GLY A 442 9.78 5.25 -30.53
C GLY A 442 8.50 4.46 -30.77
N SER A 443 7.64 4.57 -29.80
CA SER A 443 6.25 4.09 -29.87
C SER A 443 5.31 5.11 -29.27
N LEU A 444 4.13 5.19 -29.82
CA LEU A 444 3.00 5.95 -29.30
C LEU A 444 1.82 5.00 -29.19
N ASP A 445 1.29 4.84 -28.01
CA ASP A 445 0.18 3.96 -27.69
C ASP A 445 -0.98 4.78 -27.09
N TYR A 446 -2.19 4.55 -27.56
CA TYR A 446 -3.42 4.96 -26.93
C TYR A 446 -4.12 3.73 -26.38
N TYR A 447 -4.42 3.73 -25.10
CA TYR A 447 -5.15 2.64 -24.46
C TYR A 447 -6.45 3.11 -23.81
N TRP A 448 -7.35 2.14 -23.67
CA TRP A 448 -8.65 2.36 -23.04
C TRP A 448 -9.09 1.04 -22.39
N ASN A 449 -8.89 0.96 -21.11
CA ASN A 449 -9.17 -0.23 -20.29
C ASN A 449 -10.44 0.00 -19.47
N THR A 450 -11.21 -1.06 -19.31
CA THR A 450 -12.44 -1.05 -18.50
C THR A 450 -12.45 -2.27 -17.61
N THR A 451 -12.51 -2.08 -16.30
CA THR A 451 -12.73 -3.16 -15.33
C THR A 451 -14.18 -3.15 -14.90
N LYS A 452 -14.84 -4.28 -14.99
CA LYS A 452 -16.23 -4.49 -14.62
C LYS A 452 -16.39 -5.67 -13.67
N ASN A 453 -17.55 -5.76 -13.01
CA ASN A 453 -17.82 -6.77 -11.99
C ASN A 453 -16.79 -6.69 -10.84
N ILE A 454 -16.45 -5.51 -10.38
CA ILE A 454 -15.49 -5.30 -9.30
C ILE A 454 -16.03 -5.93 -8.02
N LEU A 455 -15.20 -6.70 -7.34
CA LEU A 455 -15.55 -7.38 -6.09
C LEU A 455 -15.48 -6.41 -4.92
N MET A 456 -16.63 -5.97 -4.44
CA MET A 456 -16.76 -4.97 -3.39
C MET A 456 -17.54 -5.50 -2.19
N LYS A 457 -17.17 -5.01 -1.00
CA LYS A 457 -17.93 -5.19 0.24
C LYS A 457 -19.08 -4.18 0.23
N VAL A 458 -20.31 -4.69 0.18
CA VAL A 458 -21.55 -3.90 0.09
C VAL A 458 -22.32 -4.04 1.41
N PRO A 459 -22.68 -2.94 2.09
CA PRO A 459 -23.63 -2.97 3.19
C PRO A 459 -24.99 -3.54 2.70
N ILE A 460 -25.62 -4.33 3.53
CA ILE A 460 -26.96 -4.87 3.23
C ILE A 460 -27.92 -4.54 4.36
N ASP A 461 -29.22 -4.66 4.08
CA ASP A 461 -30.26 -4.35 5.05
C ASP A 461 -30.08 -5.19 6.33
N ALA A 462 -30.04 -4.50 7.47
CA ALA A 462 -29.91 -5.09 8.80
C ALA A 462 -31.05 -6.10 9.12
N ALA A 463 -32.23 -5.98 8.48
CA ALA A 463 -33.31 -6.95 8.60
C ALA A 463 -32.92 -8.34 8.08
N SER A 464 -31.86 -8.44 7.27
CA SER A 464 -31.30 -9.73 6.83
C SER A 464 -30.53 -10.49 7.92
N GLY A 465 -30.22 -9.85 9.04
CA GLY A 465 -29.39 -10.39 10.12
C GLY A 465 -27.88 -10.33 9.84
N TYR A 466 -27.47 -9.70 8.75
CA TYR A 466 -26.05 -9.53 8.35
C TYR A 466 -25.74 -8.06 8.13
N SER A 467 -24.46 -7.69 8.27
CA SER A 467 -24.01 -6.31 8.10
C SER A 467 -23.59 -6.00 6.67
N TYR A 468 -23.04 -6.98 5.95
CA TYR A 468 -22.53 -6.81 4.60
C TYR A 468 -22.47 -8.10 3.79
N GLN A 469 -22.30 -7.93 2.48
CA GLN A 469 -22.08 -9.01 1.53
C GLN A 469 -21.04 -8.60 0.50
N PHE A 470 -20.19 -9.51 0.04
CA PHE A 470 -19.35 -9.25 -1.14
C PHE A 470 -20.18 -9.46 -2.41
N GLN A 471 -20.09 -8.51 -3.34
CA GLN A 471 -20.84 -8.53 -4.61
C GLN A 471 -19.96 -8.08 -5.76
N ASN A 472 -20.28 -8.54 -6.98
CA ASN A 472 -19.64 -8.07 -8.22
C ASN A 472 -20.37 -6.82 -8.71
N VAL A 473 -19.98 -5.66 -8.23
CA VAL A 473 -20.61 -4.38 -8.51
C VAL A 473 -19.57 -3.35 -8.90
N GLY A 474 -20.00 -2.38 -9.68
CA GLY A 474 -19.14 -1.29 -10.09
C GLY A 474 -18.31 -1.56 -11.34
N LYS A 475 -17.85 -0.46 -11.89
CA LYS A 475 -17.08 -0.40 -13.14
C LYS A 475 -16.14 0.80 -13.08
N THR A 476 -14.90 0.58 -13.49
CA THR A 476 -13.90 1.64 -13.60
C THR A 476 -13.28 1.64 -14.98
N SER A 477 -12.78 2.79 -15.41
CA SER A 477 -12.02 2.89 -16.65
C SER A 477 -10.70 3.64 -16.44
N ASN A 478 -9.74 3.31 -17.30
CA ASN A 478 -8.47 3.99 -17.45
C ASN A 478 -8.24 4.26 -18.93
N LYS A 479 -7.99 5.52 -19.27
CA LYS A 479 -7.69 5.95 -20.63
C LYS A 479 -6.40 6.73 -20.62
N GLY A 480 -5.53 6.48 -21.59
CA GLY A 480 -4.26 7.16 -21.57
C GLY A 480 -3.48 7.06 -22.85
N VAL A 481 -2.38 7.80 -22.85
CA VAL A 481 -1.39 7.84 -23.92
C VAL A 481 -0.04 7.52 -23.34
N GLU A 482 0.66 6.58 -23.97
CA GLU A 482 2.04 6.23 -23.63
C GLU A 482 2.95 6.58 -24.80
N LEU A 483 4.03 7.30 -24.52
CA LEU A 483 5.06 7.68 -25.48
C LEU A 483 6.41 7.17 -24.99
N ALA A 484 7.09 6.41 -25.83
CA ALA A 484 8.49 6.06 -25.62
C ALA A 484 9.30 6.59 -26.81
N LEU A 485 10.38 7.33 -26.54
CA LEU A 485 11.28 7.87 -27.54
C LEU A 485 12.73 7.52 -27.19
N GLY A 486 13.48 7.11 -28.19
CA GLY A 486 14.91 6.92 -28.10
C GLY A 486 15.62 7.77 -29.17
N PHE A 487 16.64 8.49 -28.75
CA PHE A 487 17.47 9.31 -29.58
C PHE A 487 18.93 8.87 -29.45
N ASP A 488 19.60 8.59 -30.55
CA ASP A 488 21.04 8.42 -30.57
C ASP A 488 21.65 9.75 -31.02
N ILE A 489 22.07 10.58 -30.09
CA ILE A 489 22.55 11.94 -30.33
C ILE A 489 23.93 11.91 -31.00
N VAL A 490 24.79 10.99 -30.55
CA VAL A 490 26.11 10.78 -31.10
C VAL A 490 26.35 9.29 -31.28
N ARG A 491 26.76 8.90 -32.49
CA ARG A 491 27.23 7.54 -32.85
C ARG A 491 28.65 7.65 -33.37
N GLY A 492 29.63 7.63 -32.50
CA GLY A 492 31.05 7.70 -32.82
C GLY A 492 31.80 6.41 -32.48
N LYS A 493 33.03 6.29 -32.92
CA LYS A 493 33.88 5.14 -32.59
C LYS A 493 34.27 5.11 -31.12
N ASP A 494 34.61 6.29 -30.58
CA ASP A 494 35.14 6.43 -29.21
C ASP A 494 34.13 7.07 -28.27
N PHE A 495 33.02 7.65 -28.77
CA PHE A 495 31.99 8.31 -27.99
C PHE A 495 30.62 8.06 -28.60
N ASN A 496 29.70 7.55 -27.79
CA ASN A 496 28.30 7.42 -28.14
C ASN A 496 27.46 8.06 -27.03
N LEU A 497 26.39 8.71 -27.44
CA LEU A 497 25.42 9.35 -26.51
C LEU A 497 24.02 9.10 -26.99
N GLY A 498 23.20 8.54 -26.13
CA GLY A 498 21.78 8.30 -26.38
C GLY A 498 20.92 8.85 -25.26
N VAL A 499 19.69 9.21 -25.58
CA VAL A 499 18.65 9.64 -24.65
C VAL A 499 17.41 8.80 -24.89
N ASN A 500 16.86 8.23 -23.83
CA ASN A 500 15.56 7.57 -23.84
C ASN A 500 14.60 8.39 -22.98
N LEU A 501 13.40 8.65 -23.49
CA LEU A 501 12.33 9.39 -22.82
C LEU A 501 11.10 8.51 -22.79
N THR A 502 10.43 8.48 -21.64
CA THR A 502 9.11 7.88 -21.47
C THR A 502 8.14 8.91 -20.90
N TYR A 503 6.93 8.89 -21.40
CA TYR A 503 5.83 9.70 -20.90
C TYR A 503 4.56 8.89 -20.91
N ASN A 504 3.81 8.96 -19.82
CA ASN A 504 2.50 8.34 -19.69
C ASN A 504 1.52 9.38 -19.15
N TYR A 505 0.40 9.52 -19.83
CA TYR A 505 -0.79 10.19 -19.34
C TYR A 505 -1.88 9.16 -19.07
N ASN A 506 -2.41 9.14 -17.85
CA ASN A 506 -3.51 8.25 -17.46
C ASN A 506 -4.65 9.03 -16.80
N LYS A 507 -5.87 8.82 -17.28
CA LYS A 507 -7.08 9.29 -16.62
C LYS A 507 -7.87 8.09 -16.12
N ASN A 508 -7.96 7.96 -14.78
CA ASN A 508 -8.80 6.98 -14.10
C ASN A 508 -10.21 7.56 -13.89
N ASN A 509 -11.23 6.72 -13.92
CA ASN A 509 -12.62 7.11 -13.64
C ASN A 509 -13.40 5.94 -13.05
N ILE A 510 -14.26 6.23 -12.09
CA ILE A 510 -15.31 5.34 -11.62
C ILE A 510 -16.51 5.59 -12.51
N ASP A 511 -16.84 4.62 -13.36
CA ASP A 511 -17.90 4.77 -14.39
C ASP A 511 -19.28 4.43 -13.83
N GLU A 512 -19.34 3.50 -12.87
CA GLU A 512 -20.60 2.97 -12.34
C GLU A 512 -20.38 2.38 -10.95
N LEU A 513 -21.27 2.67 -10.03
CA LEU A 513 -21.43 2.04 -8.74
C LEU A 513 -22.82 1.47 -8.61
N MET A 514 -23.04 0.59 -7.65
CA MET A 514 -24.39 0.07 -7.36
C MET A 514 -25.15 1.11 -6.53
N ASP A 515 -26.46 1.28 -6.80
CA ASP A 515 -27.34 2.08 -5.97
C ASP A 515 -27.29 1.63 -4.51
N GLY A 516 -27.09 2.57 -3.59
CA GLY A 516 -26.99 2.29 -2.16
C GLY A 516 -25.56 1.88 -1.67
N VAL A 517 -24.59 1.71 -2.55
CA VAL A 517 -23.18 1.67 -2.15
C VAL A 517 -22.81 3.09 -1.73
N LEU A 518 -22.52 3.26 -0.44
CA LEU A 518 -22.15 4.55 0.11
C LEU A 518 -20.97 5.13 -0.68
N ALA A 519 -21.21 6.28 -1.28
CA ALA A 519 -20.22 7.05 -2.02
C ALA A 519 -19.02 7.44 -1.14
N ASP A 520 -19.19 7.43 0.17
CA ASP A 520 -18.18 7.89 1.12
C ASP A 520 -17.51 6.68 1.77
N THR A 521 -16.31 6.36 1.33
CA THR A 521 -15.53 5.30 1.89
C THR A 521 -14.25 5.80 2.51
N ARG A 522 -14.20 5.62 3.79
CA ARG A 522 -13.06 5.67 4.70
C ARG A 522 -12.43 7.01 4.96
N ALA A 523 -12.66 7.38 6.17
CA ALA A 523 -11.64 8.03 6.95
C ALA A 523 -10.37 7.19 6.95
N MET A 524 -9.23 7.78 6.73
CA MET A 524 -7.94 7.22 7.15
C MET A 524 -7.89 7.31 8.69
N ASN A 525 -8.83 6.61 9.35
CA ASN A 525 -9.12 6.75 10.78
C ASN A 525 -7.96 6.39 11.69
N ASP A 526 -7.03 5.60 11.20
CA ASP A 526 -5.89 5.15 12.01
C ASP A 526 -4.82 6.25 12.18
N TRP A 527 -4.97 7.39 11.49
CA TRP A 527 -4.08 8.53 11.58
C TRP A 527 -4.71 9.72 12.30
N GLY A 528 -6.03 9.66 12.44
CA GLY A 528 -6.79 10.75 13.00
C GLY A 528 -6.81 10.71 14.50
N SER A 529 -6.73 11.85 15.08
CA SER A 529 -6.99 12.10 16.45
C SER A 529 -8.34 11.52 16.87
N SER A 530 -8.39 10.99 18.07
CA SER A 530 -9.61 10.73 18.82
C SER A 530 -10.54 11.96 18.97
N MET A 531 -10.14 13.11 18.45
CA MET A 531 -10.85 14.39 18.55
C MET A 531 -11.74 14.72 17.37
N ALA A 532 -11.55 14.09 16.20
CA ALA A 532 -12.46 14.29 15.08
C ALA A 532 -13.41 13.11 14.99
N LYS A 533 -14.70 13.36 14.83
CA LYS A 533 -15.63 12.35 14.32
C LYS A 533 -14.99 11.78 13.04
N PRO A 534 -15.18 10.48 12.73
CA PRO A 534 -14.62 9.91 11.53
C PRO A 534 -15.05 10.77 10.34
N ALA A 535 -14.12 11.59 9.86
CA ALA A 535 -14.29 12.35 8.64
C ALA A 535 -13.90 11.45 7.49
N TYR A 536 -14.73 11.34 6.48
CA TYR A 536 -14.41 10.62 5.28
C TYR A 536 -13.57 11.53 4.38
N ASP A 537 -12.25 11.33 4.39
CA ASP A 537 -11.30 12.15 3.63
C ASP A 537 -11.21 11.71 2.16
N TYR A 538 -11.48 10.43 1.89
CA TYR A 538 -11.52 9.88 0.55
C TYR A 538 -12.94 9.49 0.20
N ILE A 539 -13.32 9.76 -1.04
CA ILE A 539 -14.63 9.38 -1.57
C ILE A 539 -14.50 8.43 -2.76
N ILE A 540 -15.47 7.55 -2.89
CA ILE A 540 -15.71 6.75 -4.08
C ILE A 540 -17.01 7.26 -4.69
N ARG A 541 -16.91 7.97 -5.82
CA ARG A 541 -18.04 8.62 -6.47
C ARG A 541 -17.96 8.42 -7.99
N GLU A 542 -19.09 8.16 -8.61
CA GLU A 542 -19.18 8.11 -10.08
C GLU A 542 -18.73 9.41 -10.73
N GLY A 543 -18.02 9.29 -11.86
CA GLY A 543 -17.45 10.42 -12.58
C GLY A 543 -16.11 10.92 -12.07
N HIS A 544 -15.61 10.39 -10.95
CA HIS A 544 -14.34 10.78 -10.32
C HIS A 544 -13.33 9.64 -10.30
N PRO A 545 -12.02 9.94 -10.21
CA PRO A 545 -11.00 8.90 -10.09
C PRO A 545 -11.02 8.25 -8.71
N VAL A 546 -10.49 7.03 -8.63
CA VAL A 546 -10.18 6.38 -7.35
C VAL A 546 -9.13 7.22 -6.61
N GLY A 547 -9.33 7.46 -5.31
CA GLY A 547 -8.43 8.30 -4.52
C GLY A 547 -8.77 9.81 -4.60
N THR A 548 -10.00 10.14 -4.93
CA THR A 548 -10.52 11.52 -4.81
C THR A 548 -10.59 11.91 -3.34
N ILE A 549 -10.02 13.08 -3.00
CA ILE A 549 -9.96 13.63 -1.66
C ILE A 549 -11.01 14.71 -1.54
N GLN A 550 -11.83 14.62 -0.49
CA GLN A 550 -12.79 15.66 -0.16
C GLN A 550 -12.46 16.32 1.18
N GLY A 551 -12.87 17.55 1.32
CA GLY A 551 -12.68 18.33 2.54
C GLY A 551 -13.21 19.73 2.40
N PHE A 552 -13.03 20.52 3.44
CA PHE A 552 -13.37 21.92 3.43
C PHE A 552 -12.29 22.73 2.70
N LYS A 553 -12.71 23.63 1.83
CA LYS A 553 -11.80 24.56 1.16
C LYS A 553 -11.43 25.70 2.13
N SER A 554 -10.15 25.78 2.51
CA SER A 554 -9.67 26.82 3.43
C SER A 554 -9.70 28.20 2.79
N GLU A 555 -10.17 29.18 3.54
CA GLU A 555 -10.08 30.63 3.26
C GLU A 555 -9.16 31.35 4.26
N GLY A 556 -8.34 30.60 5.01
CA GLY A 556 -7.45 31.14 6.02
C GLY A 556 -8.05 31.09 7.42
N TYR A 557 -8.07 32.24 8.11
CA TYR A 557 -8.55 32.32 9.47
C TYR A 557 -9.54 33.46 9.58
N TYR A 558 -10.51 33.35 10.49
CA TYR A 558 -11.34 34.49 10.88
C TYR A 558 -10.47 35.56 11.51
N THR A 559 -10.53 36.75 10.97
CA THR A 559 -9.81 37.92 11.47
C THR A 559 -10.70 38.73 12.40
N ILE A 560 -10.13 39.65 13.18
CA ILE A 560 -10.91 40.59 13.98
C ILE A 560 -11.84 41.42 13.10
N ASP A 561 -11.45 41.67 11.84
CA ASP A 561 -12.24 42.46 10.89
C ASP A 561 -13.50 41.74 10.42
N ASP A 562 -13.60 40.42 10.58
CA ASP A 562 -14.81 39.66 10.28
C ASP A 562 -15.92 39.84 11.34
N PHE A 563 -15.60 40.46 12.48
CA PHE A 563 -16.50 40.59 13.62
C PHE A 563 -16.77 42.05 14.02
N THR A 564 -17.88 42.21 14.77
CA THR A 564 -18.15 43.36 15.60
C THR A 564 -17.96 42.94 17.06
N TYR A 565 -17.26 43.75 17.86
CA TYR A 565 -17.05 43.45 19.27
C TYR A 565 -17.88 44.40 20.13
N ALA A 566 -18.79 43.82 20.92
CA ALA A 566 -19.62 44.55 21.87
C ALA A 566 -19.94 43.66 23.09
N ASP A 567 -20.04 44.27 24.26
CA ASP A 567 -20.42 43.60 25.51
C ASP A 567 -19.59 42.34 25.85
N GLY A 568 -18.31 42.35 25.48
CA GLY A 568 -17.41 41.24 25.73
C GLY A 568 -17.54 40.05 24.75
N LYS A 569 -18.34 40.18 23.68
CA LYS A 569 -18.59 39.15 22.69
C LYS A 569 -18.23 39.61 21.28
N TYR A 570 -17.76 38.65 20.47
CA TYR A 570 -17.53 38.81 19.04
C TYR A 570 -18.77 38.34 18.27
N THR A 571 -19.33 39.20 17.43
CA THR A 571 -20.48 38.91 16.56
C THR A 571 -20.03 38.97 15.11
N LEU A 572 -20.27 37.95 14.31
CA LEU A 572 -19.97 37.94 12.88
C LEU A 572 -20.68 39.07 12.15
N LYS A 573 -19.97 39.73 11.25
CA LYS A 573 -20.56 40.73 10.36
C LYS A 573 -21.48 40.04 9.35
N PRO A 574 -22.52 40.76 8.88
CA PRO A 574 -23.42 40.23 7.85
C PRO A 574 -22.67 39.75 6.61
N GLY A 575 -23.01 38.56 6.13
CA GLY A 575 -22.41 37.95 4.96
C GLY A 575 -21.12 37.18 5.22
N ILE A 576 -20.66 37.08 6.46
CA ILE A 576 -19.58 36.16 6.86
C ILE A 576 -20.20 34.86 7.36
N PRO A 577 -19.93 33.71 6.72
CA PRO A 577 -20.47 32.43 7.14
C PRO A 577 -19.97 32.02 8.52
N ASP A 578 -20.83 31.42 9.34
CA ASP A 578 -20.46 30.81 10.62
C ASP A 578 -20.09 29.35 10.41
N ILE A 579 -19.29 28.77 11.33
CA ILE A 579 -18.91 27.35 11.33
C ILE A 579 -19.84 26.64 12.30
N GLN A 580 -20.68 25.72 11.80
CA GLN A 580 -21.54 24.91 12.66
C GLN A 580 -21.20 23.45 12.60
N GLY A 581 -21.00 22.84 13.77
CA GLY A 581 -20.79 21.38 13.89
C GLY A 581 -19.42 20.86 13.46
N ILE A 582 -18.55 21.71 12.91
CA ILE A 582 -17.19 21.34 12.46
C ILE A 582 -16.21 21.37 13.63
N VAL A 583 -16.42 22.24 14.61
CA VAL A 583 -15.55 22.42 15.78
C VAL A 583 -16.30 22.04 17.04
N ASN A 584 -15.79 21.05 17.76
CA ASN A 584 -16.24 20.74 19.11
C ASN A 584 -15.29 21.42 20.10
N TYR A 585 -15.82 22.31 20.92
CA TYR A 585 -15.06 22.85 22.05
C TYR A 585 -14.99 21.80 23.17
N PRO A 586 -13.84 21.68 23.85
CA PRO A 586 -13.78 20.91 25.08
C PRO A 586 -14.78 21.45 26.12
N ASP A 587 -15.38 20.56 26.90
CA ASP A 587 -16.28 20.94 27.96
C ASP A 587 -15.62 21.96 28.91
N GLY A 588 -16.33 23.05 29.21
CA GLY A 588 -15.85 24.12 30.11
C GLY A 588 -15.09 25.26 29.45
N VAL A 589 -14.89 25.24 28.12
CA VAL A 589 -14.31 26.39 27.41
C VAL A 589 -15.33 27.53 27.31
N LYS A 590 -14.95 28.69 27.80
CA LYS A 590 -15.76 29.92 27.61
C LYS A 590 -15.54 30.43 26.20
N VAL A 591 -16.55 30.34 25.36
CA VAL A 591 -16.54 30.88 24.01
C VAL A 591 -16.95 32.34 24.06
N LEU A 592 -16.10 33.20 23.49
CA LEU A 592 -16.37 34.65 23.39
C LEU A 592 -17.25 35.01 22.18
N ALA A 593 -18.00 34.03 21.67
CA ALA A 593 -18.91 34.22 20.55
C ALA A 593 -20.28 34.74 21.02
N ALA A 594 -21.01 35.38 20.13
CA ALA A 594 -22.41 35.72 20.34
C ALA A 594 -23.27 34.46 20.50
N ASP A 595 -24.43 34.59 21.11
CA ASP A 595 -25.31 33.44 21.35
C ASP A 595 -25.77 32.82 20.01
N GLY A 596 -25.55 31.54 19.85
CA GLY A 596 -25.84 30.77 18.63
C GLY A 596 -24.77 30.85 17.55
N GLN A 597 -23.66 31.55 17.76
CA GLN A 597 -22.51 31.62 16.89
C GLN A 597 -21.39 30.73 17.40
N THR A 598 -20.66 30.12 16.48
CA THR A 598 -19.49 29.26 16.80
C THR A 598 -18.17 29.95 16.50
N ALA A 599 -18.07 30.67 15.38
CA ALA A 599 -16.84 31.32 14.94
C ALA A 599 -16.38 32.44 15.87
N VAL A 600 -15.09 32.48 16.16
CA VAL A 600 -14.39 33.57 16.86
C VAL A 600 -13.09 33.93 16.14
N PRO A 601 -12.51 35.11 16.34
CA PRO A 601 -11.22 35.47 15.74
C PRO A 601 -10.13 34.44 16.01
N GLY A 602 -9.37 34.11 14.96
CA GLY A 602 -8.28 33.15 15.03
C GLY A 602 -8.68 31.71 14.70
N MET A 603 -9.96 31.41 14.56
CA MET A 603 -10.42 30.10 14.10
C MET A 603 -10.16 29.88 12.58
N PRO A 604 -9.96 28.64 12.12
CA PRO A 604 -9.93 28.35 10.69
C PRO A 604 -11.22 28.79 10.00
N LYS A 605 -11.10 29.46 8.85
CA LYS A 605 -12.20 29.89 8.01
C LYS A 605 -12.27 29.03 6.77
N PHE A 606 -13.45 28.52 6.46
CA PHE A 606 -13.70 27.69 5.30
C PHE A 606 -14.76 28.30 4.39
N ALA A 607 -14.73 27.95 3.11
CA ALA A 607 -15.68 28.42 2.14
C ALA A 607 -17.07 27.81 2.37
N ASP A 608 -18.08 28.61 2.39
CA ASP A 608 -19.48 28.23 2.27
C ASP A 608 -19.76 27.96 0.78
N THR A 609 -19.64 26.67 0.39
CA THR A 609 -19.79 26.24 -1.02
C THR A 609 -21.24 26.08 -1.42
N THR A 610 -22.13 25.90 -0.46
CA THR A 610 -23.58 25.81 -0.66
C THR A 610 -24.24 27.18 -0.71
N GLY A 611 -23.61 28.24 -0.16
CA GLY A 611 -24.11 29.61 -0.13
C GLY A 611 -25.26 29.82 0.86
N ASN A 612 -25.37 28.95 1.87
CA ASN A 612 -26.47 29.02 2.85
C ASN A 612 -26.15 29.89 4.07
N GLY A 613 -24.93 30.45 4.16
CA GLY A 613 -24.45 31.31 5.26
C GLY A 613 -23.88 30.56 6.45
N VAL A 614 -23.76 29.25 6.36
CA VAL A 614 -23.22 28.37 7.39
C VAL A 614 -22.28 27.40 6.74
N VAL A 615 -21.11 27.17 7.33
CA VAL A 615 -20.19 26.12 6.88
C VAL A 615 -20.45 24.84 7.69
N ASP A 616 -20.93 23.81 7.02
CA ASP A 616 -21.24 22.52 7.61
C ASP A 616 -20.76 21.34 6.72
N GLU A 617 -21.18 20.11 7.02
CA GLU A 617 -20.76 18.90 6.28
C GLU A 617 -21.11 18.96 4.77
N ASP A 618 -22.14 19.72 4.38
CA ASP A 618 -22.57 19.85 2.98
C ASP A 618 -21.63 20.76 2.17
N ASP A 619 -20.74 21.50 2.83
CA ASP A 619 -19.74 22.37 2.18
C ASP A 619 -18.45 21.65 1.81
N LYS A 620 -18.34 20.37 2.13
CA LYS A 620 -17.20 19.57 1.68
C LYS A 620 -17.20 19.47 0.16
N THR A 621 -16.06 19.79 -0.43
CA THR A 621 -15.84 19.74 -1.88
C THR A 621 -14.62 18.89 -2.21
N ILE A 622 -14.40 18.57 -3.47
CA ILE A 622 -13.20 17.89 -3.93
C ILE A 622 -12.04 18.85 -3.83
N ILE A 623 -11.03 18.48 -3.02
CA ILE A 623 -9.85 19.31 -2.76
C ILE A 623 -8.56 18.68 -3.34
N GLY A 624 -8.62 17.45 -3.83
CA GLY A 624 -7.49 16.80 -4.44
C GLY A 624 -7.79 15.45 -5.06
N GLU A 625 -6.84 14.94 -5.84
CA GLU A 625 -6.85 13.63 -6.48
C GLU A 625 -5.51 12.94 -6.21
N ALA A 626 -5.51 11.78 -5.53
CA ALA A 626 -4.29 11.10 -5.13
C ALA A 626 -3.50 10.48 -6.29
N MET A 627 -4.16 10.20 -7.42
CA MET A 627 -3.50 9.56 -8.55
C MET A 627 -2.85 10.59 -9.49
N PRO A 628 -1.52 10.50 -9.71
CA PRO A 628 -0.87 11.38 -10.67
C PRO A 628 -1.34 11.06 -12.09
N GLN A 629 -1.64 12.09 -12.85
CA GLN A 629 -2.09 11.93 -14.23
C GLN A 629 -0.91 11.81 -15.21
N HIS A 630 0.23 12.43 -14.90
CA HIS A 630 1.42 12.45 -15.75
C HIS A 630 2.59 11.79 -15.05
N THR A 631 3.15 10.75 -15.65
CA THR A 631 4.35 10.08 -15.15
C THR A 631 5.32 9.85 -16.28
N GLY A 632 6.59 9.78 -15.97
CA GLY A 632 7.60 9.50 -16.97
C GLY A 632 9.02 9.53 -16.44
N GLY A 633 9.94 9.49 -17.38
CA GLY A 633 11.34 9.58 -17.07
C GLY A 633 12.19 9.79 -18.32
N PHE A 634 13.41 10.17 -18.11
CA PHE A 634 14.40 10.16 -19.18
C PHE A 634 15.71 9.59 -18.65
N THR A 635 16.44 8.93 -19.55
CA THR A 635 17.75 8.34 -19.25
C THR A 635 18.73 8.78 -20.31
N ILE A 636 19.85 9.30 -19.87
CA ILE A 636 21.00 9.63 -20.71
C ILE A 636 22.01 8.49 -20.54
N ASN A 637 22.33 7.82 -21.63
CA ASN A 637 23.33 6.75 -21.66
C ASN A 637 24.45 7.12 -22.60
N GLY A 638 25.67 6.84 -22.24
CA GLY A 638 26.78 7.06 -23.11
C GLY A 638 27.98 6.20 -22.77
N ASN A 639 28.86 6.08 -23.73
CA ASN A 639 30.17 5.51 -23.49
C ASN A 639 31.24 6.40 -24.11
N TRP A 640 32.34 6.54 -23.41
CA TRP A 640 33.54 7.21 -23.88
C TRP A 640 34.74 6.27 -23.71
N LYS A 641 35.19 5.70 -24.84
CA LYS A 641 36.20 4.64 -24.82
C LYS A 641 35.82 3.47 -23.94
N ALA A 642 36.50 3.28 -22.79
CA ALA A 642 36.25 2.20 -21.82
C ALA A 642 35.34 2.60 -20.65
N ILE A 643 34.80 3.81 -20.67
CA ILE A 643 33.96 4.34 -19.61
C ILE A 643 32.50 4.37 -20.08
N ASP A 644 31.63 3.64 -19.40
CA ASP A 644 30.19 3.70 -19.63
C ASP A 644 29.54 4.53 -18.51
N PHE A 645 28.56 5.35 -18.87
CA PHE A 645 27.79 6.13 -17.92
C PHE A 645 26.29 6.07 -18.23
N SER A 646 25.48 6.13 -17.21
CA SER A 646 24.03 6.21 -17.29
C SER A 646 23.49 7.12 -16.19
N VAL A 647 22.65 8.09 -16.57
CA VAL A 647 21.95 8.98 -15.63
C VAL A 647 20.47 8.92 -15.92
N GLY A 648 19.68 8.49 -14.96
CA GLY A 648 18.23 8.36 -15.10
C GLY A 648 17.50 9.33 -14.18
N PHE A 649 16.41 9.89 -14.71
CA PHE A 649 15.46 10.72 -13.96
C PHE A 649 14.05 10.16 -14.14
N THR A 650 13.29 10.15 -13.06
CA THR A 650 11.87 9.88 -13.10
C THR A 650 11.11 11.09 -12.60
N TYR A 651 9.93 11.33 -13.14
CA TYR A 651 9.06 12.41 -12.69
C TYR A 651 7.61 11.95 -12.61
N GLN A 652 6.90 12.64 -11.75
CA GLN A 652 5.48 12.45 -11.51
C GLN A 652 4.88 13.84 -11.31
N ILE A 653 3.84 14.17 -12.08
CA ILE A 653 3.17 15.47 -12.06
C ILE A 653 1.68 15.23 -11.82
N GLY A 654 1.11 15.98 -10.88
CA GLY A 654 -0.21 15.72 -10.31
C GLY A 654 -0.11 14.66 -9.21
N GLY A 655 -1.27 14.35 -8.64
CA GLY A 655 -1.37 13.48 -7.47
C GLY A 655 -1.12 14.26 -6.18
N ASP A 656 -2.20 14.43 -5.42
CA ASP A 656 -2.19 15.11 -4.14
C ASP A 656 -1.89 14.11 -3.03
N VAL A 657 -1.06 14.51 -2.08
CA VAL A 657 -0.74 13.70 -0.90
C VAL A 657 -1.47 14.26 0.30
N TYR A 658 -2.36 13.46 0.88
CA TYR A 658 -3.02 13.79 2.13
C TYR A 658 -2.01 13.78 3.28
N ASN A 659 -1.67 14.96 3.80
CA ASN A 659 -0.73 15.10 4.90
C ASN A 659 -1.44 15.09 6.26
N ALA A 660 -1.78 13.89 6.75
CA ALA A 660 -2.43 13.71 8.04
C ALA A 660 -1.58 14.25 9.22
N ASN A 661 -0.25 14.21 9.11
CA ASN A 661 0.63 14.76 10.13
C ASN A 661 0.48 16.29 10.23
N ALA A 662 0.41 17.00 9.10
CA ALA A 662 0.19 18.44 9.11
C ALA A 662 -1.18 18.78 9.72
N MET A 663 -2.21 18.01 9.40
CA MET A 663 -3.54 18.19 9.97
C MET A 663 -3.54 17.95 11.48
N HIS A 664 -2.94 16.87 11.95
CA HIS A 664 -2.78 16.57 13.37
C HIS A 664 -1.98 17.67 14.07
N SER A 665 -0.97 18.17 13.40
CA SER A 665 -0.11 19.25 13.87
C SER A 665 -0.81 20.60 13.96
N LEU A 666 -1.80 20.87 13.14
CA LEU A 666 -2.58 22.10 13.14
C LEU A 666 -3.71 22.10 14.19
N MET A 667 -3.99 20.96 14.80
CA MET A 667 -4.97 20.89 15.88
C MET A 667 -4.42 21.48 17.17
N ALA A 668 -4.67 22.69 17.26
CA ALA A 668 -4.99 23.67 18.26
C ALA A 668 -3.99 24.05 19.34
N VAL A 669 -3.68 23.28 20.34
CA VAL A 669 -3.04 23.84 21.54
C VAL A 669 -1.53 23.75 21.52
N SER A 670 -0.99 22.82 20.76
CA SER A 670 0.45 22.58 20.64
C SER A 670 1.20 23.62 19.80
N TYR A 671 0.49 24.43 19.01
CA TYR A 671 1.07 25.28 17.97
C TYR A 671 1.14 26.77 18.30
N THR A 672 0.42 27.25 19.28
CA THR A 672 0.61 28.62 19.78
C THR A 672 2.01 28.87 20.30
N HIS A 673 2.82 27.81 20.51
CA HIS A 673 4.13 27.91 21.13
C HIS A 673 5.32 27.58 20.20
N LEU A 674 5.08 27.21 18.94
CA LEU A 674 6.14 26.85 17.97
C LEU A 674 6.44 27.94 16.92
N ARG A 675 5.95 29.17 17.12
CA ARG A 675 6.37 30.35 16.35
C ARG A 675 7.07 31.38 17.19
#